data_0731c187e72ce3bef9953f37d680c73e
#
_entry.id   0731c187e72ce3bef9953f37d680c73e
#
_cell.length_a   1.000
_cell.length_b   1.000
_cell.length_c   1.000
_cell.angle_alpha   90.00
_cell.angle_beta   90.00
_cell.angle_gamma   90.00
#
_symmetry.space_group_name_H-M   'P 1'
#
loop_
_entity.id
_entity.type
_entity.pdbx_description
1 polymer ?
#
loop_
_entity_poly.entity_id
_entity_poly.type
_entity_poly.pdbx_seq_one_letter_code
_entity_poly.pdbx_strand_id
1 'polypeptide(L)'
;MSQAAGERTVGGRPPVDAPTGATPGRRPDRRQRNISARLAYAACGATAGPLVAPARAEAAVRFRHVLSPASRLVLTLLVGVNGAAGVLFVGWLLLPAHVPGPGVTGFGDWQTIAARLGFCVVVGVELIRLAQNVVVWVFAFHAKDPVPVDPPVGLRVALLTTIVPSKEPIDVAERTLRRMRQIVYCGQVDVWILDEGDDPAVKEMAARLGVHHFSRKGQPRYNQPSGEFRARTKSGNHNAWRAEHEHRYDVVANVDPDHVPLPGFLERTLGYFRDPDVAFVVTPQVYGNMHQNWVAHGASVQQYLYNGLIARGGNGLDAPLLTGTGHLYRPAAWRSVGGYQDSIIEDHLTSIRVHAAVNPDTGNPWKGVYTPDVVAIGEGPTSWADYFNQQKRWAAGICEILVRPDLRAPRQLPSRRRWQYRLLQFYYPSVAVSLLLGNLATALYLLTGVGAAQLDVTVWSALWGSTIGAWFVLWLWLRRFNIAPHEREEIGLVGMALALFTGPVYVAAAVGALLRRKLAFVVTAKGKLRTTESLGTFRLHYAWAAFAAALLGASFVLDHDVALLRVWPVLTLLTGLLPPLIAIGSGLAARRAPDPGGAHRRGRHRRDTAARAGRVASRRRPPRARVTAGRGAPWHG
;
A
#
# COMPACT_ATOMS: atom_id res chain seq x y z
N MET A 1 4.15 -28.55 -64.61
CA MET A 1 4.64 -29.85 -64.08
C MET A 1 4.80 -29.62 -62.59
N SER A 2 3.82 -29.87 -61.76
CA SER A 2 3.48 -31.12 -61.07
C SER A 2 4.57 -31.54 -60.05
N GLN A 3 4.25 -31.40 -58.78
CA GLN A 3 3.87 -32.31 -57.71
C GLN A 3 4.09 -31.60 -56.38
N ALA A 4 3.16 -31.28 -55.50
CA ALA A 4 2.38 -32.10 -54.58
C ALA A 4 3.17 -32.97 -53.62
N ALA A 5 3.18 -32.59 -52.31
CA ALA A 5 3.20 -33.42 -51.10
C ALA A 5 3.38 -32.48 -49.89
N GLY A 6 2.60 -32.46 -48.86
CA GLY A 6 1.90 -33.40 -48.06
C GLY A 6 1.72 -32.75 -46.72
N GLU A 7 0.52 -32.24 -46.42
CA GLU A 7 0.13 -31.74 -45.09
C GLU A 7 0.16 -32.89 -44.07
N ARG A 8 0.93 -32.72 -43.00
CA ARG A 8 0.73 -33.48 -41.74
C ARG A 8 -0.09 -32.63 -40.78
N THR A 9 -1.33 -32.99 -40.64
CA THR A 9 -2.23 -32.56 -39.56
C THR A 9 -1.68 -33.04 -38.23
N VAL A 10 -1.27 -32.08 -37.38
CA VAL A 10 -1.03 -32.31 -35.95
C VAL A 10 -2.36 -32.08 -35.23
N GLY A 11 -2.85 -33.14 -34.54
CA GLY A 11 -4.13 -33.20 -33.88
C GLY A 11 -4.34 -32.11 -32.84
N GLY A 12 -5.42 -31.40 -33.01
CA GLY A 12 -5.95 -30.46 -32.05
C GLY A 12 -6.42 -31.17 -30.78
N ARG A 13 -5.94 -30.69 -29.63
CA ARG A 13 -6.57 -30.98 -28.34
C ARG A 13 -7.93 -30.29 -28.30
N PRO A 14 -8.99 -30.93 -27.76
CA PRO A 14 -10.29 -30.28 -27.61
C PRO A 14 -10.19 -29.12 -26.62
N PRO A 15 -11.00 -28.07 -26.77
CA PRO A 15 -11.07 -26.98 -25.80
C PRO A 15 -11.60 -27.51 -24.47
N VAL A 16 -10.92 -27.15 -23.38
CA VAL A 16 -11.37 -27.40 -22.02
C VAL A 16 -12.67 -26.59 -21.83
N ASP A 17 -13.77 -27.29 -21.68
CA ASP A 17 -15.08 -26.71 -21.42
C ASP A 17 -15.00 -25.77 -20.20
N ALA A 18 -15.36 -24.52 -20.42
CA ALA A 18 -15.66 -23.59 -19.35
C ALA A 18 -16.87 -24.12 -18.56
N PRO A 19 -16.88 -24.02 -17.23
CA PRO A 19 -18.02 -24.48 -16.45
C PRO A 19 -19.23 -23.59 -16.74
N THR A 20 -20.10 -24.05 -17.63
CA THR A 20 -21.44 -23.52 -17.86
C THR A 20 -22.31 -23.94 -16.68
N GLY A 21 -22.50 -23.07 -15.71
CA GLY A 21 -23.32 -23.33 -14.53
C GLY A 21 -23.54 -22.10 -13.66
N ALA A 22 -23.56 -20.89 -14.25
CA ALA A 22 -23.97 -19.70 -13.52
C ALA A 22 -25.48 -19.48 -13.69
N THR A 23 -26.26 -19.78 -12.66
CA THR A 23 -27.65 -19.38 -12.54
C THR A 23 -27.71 -17.83 -12.64
N PRO A 24 -28.53 -17.25 -13.56
CA PRO A 24 -28.64 -15.80 -13.69
C PRO A 24 -29.27 -15.23 -12.40
N GLY A 25 -28.56 -14.36 -11.69
CA GLY A 25 -29.14 -13.52 -10.63
C GLY A 25 -28.45 -13.48 -9.27
N ARG A 26 -27.53 -14.37 -8.94
CA ARG A 26 -26.85 -14.31 -7.64
C ARG A 26 -25.51 -13.57 -7.75
N ARG A 27 -25.41 -12.39 -7.13
CA ARG A 27 -24.11 -11.69 -7.02
C ARG A 27 -23.08 -12.63 -6.38
N PRO A 28 -21.88 -12.77 -6.95
CA PRO A 28 -20.86 -13.67 -6.41
C PRO A 28 -20.53 -13.30 -4.95
N ASP A 29 -20.34 -14.30 -4.12
CA ASP A 29 -19.94 -14.12 -2.72
C ASP A 29 -18.59 -13.39 -2.63
N ARG A 30 -18.34 -12.67 -1.51
CA ARG A 30 -17.08 -11.95 -1.24
C ARG A 30 -15.87 -12.87 -1.38
N ARG A 31 -15.97 -14.13 -0.97
CA ARG A 31 -14.91 -15.13 -1.13
C ARG A 31 -14.59 -15.38 -2.60
N GLN A 32 -15.59 -15.56 -3.45
CA GLN A 32 -15.42 -15.73 -4.89
C GLN A 32 -14.81 -14.50 -5.54
N ARG A 33 -15.24 -13.28 -5.14
CA ARG A 33 -14.66 -12.02 -5.63
C ARG A 33 -13.19 -11.85 -5.23
N ASN A 34 -12.80 -12.21 -4.02
CA ASN A 34 -11.41 -12.18 -3.59
C ASN A 34 -10.53 -13.18 -4.35
N ILE A 35 -11.06 -14.37 -4.67
CA ILE A 35 -10.38 -15.35 -5.52
C ILE A 35 -10.22 -14.78 -6.94
N SER A 36 -11.27 -14.16 -7.49
CA SER A 36 -11.22 -13.52 -8.81
C SER A 36 -10.20 -12.38 -8.86
N ALA A 37 -10.11 -11.55 -7.81
CA ALA A 37 -9.10 -10.51 -7.72
C ALA A 37 -7.67 -11.09 -7.70
N ARG A 38 -7.43 -12.17 -6.96
CA ARG A 38 -6.13 -12.84 -6.94
C ARG A 38 -5.75 -13.41 -8.29
N LEU A 39 -6.68 -14.03 -9.00
CA LEU A 39 -6.45 -14.55 -10.36
C LEU A 39 -6.17 -13.44 -11.35
N ALA A 40 -6.90 -12.31 -11.27
CA ALA A 40 -6.65 -11.15 -12.11
C ALA A 40 -5.25 -10.56 -11.90
N TYR A 41 -4.77 -10.47 -10.65
CA TYR A 41 -3.41 -10.05 -10.38
C TYR A 41 -2.36 -11.07 -10.85
N ALA A 42 -2.61 -12.36 -10.68
CA ALA A 42 -1.71 -13.40 -11.19
C ALA A 42 -1.52 -13.32 -12.72
N ALA A 43 -2.57 -12.91 -13.46
CA ALA A 43 -2.48 -12.67 -14.90
C ALA A 43 -1.60 -11.46 -15.28
N CYS A 44 -1.27 -10.59 -14.33
CA CYS A 44 -0.42 -9.42 -14.55
C CYS A 44 1.08 -9.69 -14.28
N GLY A 45 1.47 -10.95 -14.15
CA GLY A 45 2.86 -11.33 -13.85
C GLY A 45 3.89 -11.03 -14.95
N ALA A 46 3.45 -10.60 -16.13
CA ALA A 46 4.31 -10.22 -17.24
C ALA A 46 3.98 -8.82 -17.81
N THR A 47 3.57 -7.89 -16.96
CA THR A 47 3.20 -6.52 -17.36
C THR A 47 4.36 -5.75 -17.99
N ALA A 48 5.61 -6.00 -17.56
CA ALA A 48 6.80 -5.45 -18.18
C ALA A 48 7.10 -6.06 -19.57
N GLY A 49 6.39 -7.09 -19.98
CA GLY A 49 6.52 -7.78 -21.27
C GLY A 49 7.23 -9.14 -21.16
N PRO A 50 7.52 -9.79 -22.31
CA PRO A 50 8.17 -11.09 -22.33
C PRO A 50 9.61 -11.00 -21.84
N LEU A 51 10.13 -12.11 -21.29
CA LEU A 51 11.55 -12.26 -21.01
C LEU A 51 12.33 -12.25 -22.33
N VAL A 52 13.47 -11.58 -22.32
CA VAL A 52 14.38 -11.56 -23.46
C VAL A 52 15.73 -12.18 -23.06
N ALA A 53 16.38 -12.82 -24.03
CA ALA A 53 17.73 -13.33 -23.83
C ALA A 53 18.70 -12.19 -23.50
N PRO A 54 19.66 -12.40 -22.59
CA PRO A 54 20.67 -11.38 -22.27
C PRO A 54 21.54 -11.10 -23.49
N ALA A 55 21.71 -9.82 -23.82
CA ALA A 55 22.67 -9.43 -24.86
C ALA A 55 24.11 -9.65 -24.36
N ARG A 56 24.98 -10.23 -25.21
CA ARG A 56 26.37 -10.60 -24.83
C ARG A 56 27.23 -9.41 -24.36
N ALA A 57 26.90 -8.18 -24.79
CA ALA A 57 27.73 -6.99 -24.55
C ALA A 57 27.07 -6.00 -23.51
N GLU A 58 25.81 -6.17 -23.14
CA GLU A 58 25.13 -5.22 -22.29
C GLU A 58 24.68 -5.86 -20.98
N ALA A 59 25.37 -5.53 -19.89
CA ALA A 59 24.92 -5.89 -18.54
C ALA A 59 23.86 -4.91 -17.99
N ALA A 60 23.87 -3.65 -18.45
CA ALA A 60 23.00 -2.59 -17.91
C ALA A 60 21.51 -2.82 -18.20
N VAL A 61 20.65 -2.54 -17.19
CA VAL A 61 19.20 -2.62 -17.34
C VAL A 61 18.70 -1.59 -18.36
N ARG A 62 18.00 -2.08 -19.38
CA ARG A 62 17.34 -1.22 -20.37
C ARG A 62 15.94 -0.86 -19.90
N PHE A 63 15.52 0.38 -20.19
CA PHE A 63 14.20 0.87 -19.87
C PHE A 63 13.47 1.34 -21.14
N ARG A 64 12.15 1.10 -21.18
CA ARG A 64 11.25 1.62 -22.21
C ARG A 64 10.23 2.55 -21.60
N HIS A 65 9.82 3.58 -22.36
CA HIS A 65 8.73 4.44 -21.92
C HIS A 65 7.40 3.67 -21.89
N VAL A 66 6.60 3.91 -20.83
CA VAL A 66 5.25 3.32 -20.69
C VAL A 66 4.30 3.90 -21.75
N LEU A 67 4.43 5.20 -22.05
CA LEU A 67 3.60 5.89 -23.00
C LEU A 67 4.20 5.90 -24.41
N SER A 68 3.38 5.60 -25.41
CA SER A 68 3.68 5.86 -26.81
C SER A 68 3.82 7.37 -27.09
N PRO A 69 4.47 7.78 -28.21
CA PRO A 69 4.56 9.20 -28.58
C PRO A 69 3.20 9.91 -28.65
N ALA A 70 2.19 9.28 -29.24
CA ALA A 70 0.82 9.82 -29.30
C ALA A 70 0.20 10.00 -27.91
N SER A 71 0.37 9.01 -27.02
CA SER A 71 -0.12 9.11 -25.64
C SER A 71 0.62 10.20 -24.84
N ARG A 72 1.90 10.43 -25.13
CA ARG A 72 2.66 11.53 -24.51
C ARG A 72 2.15 12.90 -24.97
N LEU A 73 1.78 13.04 -26.23
CA LEU A 73 1.14 14.27 -26.74
C LEU A 73 -0.18 14.54 -26.00
N VAL A 74 -1.04 13.53 -25.87
CA VAL A 74 -2.31 13.66 -25.10
C VAL A 74 -2.03 14.05 -23.65
N LEU A 75 -1.05 13.42 -22.99
CA LEU A 75 -0.65 13.82 -21.65
C LEU A 75 -0.21 15.29 -21.59
N THR A 76 0.61 15.73 -22.56
CA THR A 76 1.07 17.12 -22.64
C THR A 76 -0.09 18.11 -22.74
N LEU A 77 -1.08 17.80 -23.57
CA LEU A 77 -2.28 18.64 -23.71
C LEU A 77 -3.10 18.67 -22.41
N LEU A 78 -3.35 17.51 -21.79
CA LEU A 78 -4.10 17.43 -20.53
C LEU A 78 -3.39 18.16 -19.38
N VAL A 79 -2.08 18.00 -19.28
CA VAL A 79 -1.24 18.71 -18.29
C VAL A 79 -1.23 20.22 -18.60
N GLY A 80 -1.15 20.59 -19.88
CA GLY A 80 -1.23 21.99 -20.29
C GLY A 80 -2.55 22.65 -19.87
N VAL A 81 -3.68 21.99 -20.13
CA VAL A 81 -5.01 22.46 -19.71
C VAL A 81 -5.13 22.54 -18.19
N ASN A 82 -4.70 21.50 -17.48
CA ASN A 82 -4.75 21.48 -16.02
C ASN A 82 -3.84 22.55 -15.40
N GLY A 83 -2.62 22.72 -15.94
CA GLY A 83 -1.68 23.75 -15.52
C GLY A 83 -2.19 25.15 -15.80
N ALA A 84 -2.71 25.40 -17.01
CA ALA A 84 -3.29 26.69 -17.39
C ALA A 84 -4.48 27.06 -16.49
N ALA A 85 -5.40 26.13 -16.23
CA ALA A 85 -6.52 26.37 -15.30
C ALA A 85 -6.03 26.75 -13.90
N GLY A 86 -5.02 26.03 -13.37
CA GLY A 86 -4.44 26.33 -12.06
C GLY A 86 -3.72 27.68 -12.00
N VAL A 87 -2.91 27.98 -13.01
CA VAL A 87 -2.18 29.27 -13.09
C VAL A 87 -3.14 30.44 -13.29
N LEU A 88 -4.16 30.29 -14.13
CA LEU A 88 -5.19 31.32 -14.32
C LEU A 88 -5.96 31.58 -13.03
N PHE A 89 -6.34 30.55 -12.29
CA PHE A 89 -7.02 30.68 -11.02
C PHE A 89 -6.15 31.40 -9.98
N VAL A 90 -4.90 30.97 -9.79
CA VAL A 90 -3.96 31.62 -8.86
C VAL A 90 -3.65 33.04 -9.30
N GLY A 91 -3.44 33.27 -10.60
CA GLY A 91 -3.20 34.63 -11.16
C GLY A 91 -4.38 35.56 -10.93
N TRP A 92 -5.63 35.08 -11.15
CA TRP A 92 -6.83 35.83 -10.85
C TRP A 92 -6.95 36.14 -9.34
N LEU A 93 -6.68 35.15 -8.47
CA LEU A 93 -6.71 35.33 -7.03
C LEU A 93 -5.72 36.42 -6.57
N LEU A 94 -4.56 36.55 -7.23
CA LEU A 94 -3.52 37.55 -6.91
C LEU A 94 -3.76 38.94 -7.49
N LEU A 95 -4.89 39.18 -8.17
CA LEU A 95 -5.17 40.54 -8.67
C LEU A 95 -5.24 41.56 -7.51
N PRO A 96 -4.73 42.79 -7.68
CA PRO A 96 -4.71 43.78 -6.60
C PRO A 96 -6.06 44.07 -5.97
N ALA A 97 -7.15 43.98 -6.74
CA ALA A 97 -8.51 44.15 -6.25
C ALA A 97 -8.96 43.10 -5.24
N HIS A 98 -8.31 41.94 -5.20
CA HIS A 98 -8.65 40.84 -4.27
C HIS A 98 -7.77 40.85 -3.01
N VAL A 99 -6.66 41.59 -3.03
CA VAL A 99 -5.72 41.66 -1.91
C VAL A 99 -6.31 42.55 -0.80
N PRO A 100 -6.51 42.05 0.43
CA PRO A 100 -7.06 42.86 1.50
C PRO A 100 -6.19 44.10 1.83
N GLY A 101 -6.85 45.25 1.93
CA GLY A 101 -6.20 46.50 2.32
C GLY A 101 -7.23 47.53 2.81
N PRO A 102 -6.83 48.62 3.50
CA PRO A 102 -7.74 49.58 4.08
C PRO A 102 -8.74 50.19 3.06
N GLY A 103 -8.27 50.44 1.83
CA GLY A 103 -9.11 50.94 0.74
C GLY A 103 -10.03 49.90 0.09
N VAL A 104 -9.77 48.59 0.28
CA VAL A 104 -10.53 47.49 -0.32
C VAL A 104 -11.52 46.87 0.68
N THR A 105 -11.12 46.72 1.94
CA THR A 105 -11.90 46.00 2.95
C THR A 105 -12.71 46.90 3.89
N GLY A 106 -12.32 48.17 4.04
CA GLY A 106 -12.90 49.04 5.06
C GLY A 106 -12.62 48.63 6.52
N PHE A 107 -11.72 47.66 6.71
CA PHE A 107 -11.35 47.13 8.02
C PHE A 107 -10.37 48.05 8.77
N GLY A 108 -10.38 48.01 10.10
CA GLY A 108 -9.35 48.56 10.97
C GLY A 108 -8.00 47.83 10.81
N ASP A 109 -6.93 48.36 11.43
CA ASP A 109 -5.56 47.83 11.23
C ASP A 109 -5.38 46.34 11.52
N TRP A 110 -5.88 45.85 12.69
CA TRP A 110 -5.73 44.45 13.04
C TRP A 110 -6.53 43.51 12.12
N GLN A 111 -7.72 43.95 11.70
CA GLN A 111 -8.57 43.19 10.77
C GLN A 111 -7.94 43.13 9.38
N THR A 112 -7.32 44.23 8.92
CA THR A 112 -6.57 44.26 7.67
C THR A 112 -5.37 43.29 7.73
N ILE A 113 -4.63 43.25 8.85
CA ILE A 113 -3.51 42.31 9.04
C ILE A 113 -4.04 40.88 9.03
N ALA A 114 -5.11 40.60 9.76
CA ALA A 114 -5.71 39.28 9.81
C ALA A 114 -6.23 38.81 8.44
N ALA A 115 -6.87 39.71 7.67
CA ALA A 115 -7.32 39.42 6.30
C ALA A 115 -6.15 39.11 5.37
N ARG A 116 -5.03 39.87 5.43
CA ARG A 116 -3.82 39.60 4.64
C ARG A 116 -3.17 38.27 5.00
N LEU A 117 -3.09 37.93 6.28
CA LEU A 117 -2.60 36.62 6.70
C LEU A 117 -3.52 35.52 6.19
N GLY A 118 -4.83 35.67 6.30
CA GLY A 118 -5.82 34.74 5.74
C GLY A 118 -5.68 34.59 4.22
N PHE A 119 -5.43 35.70 3.49
CA PHE A 119 -5.18 35.71 2.06
C PHE A 119 -3.93 34.88 1.71
N CYS A 120 -2.81 35.13 2.41
CA CYS A 120 -1.59 34.35 2.22
C CYS A 120 -1.83 32.84 2.48
N VAL A 121 -2.65 32.50 3.46
CA VAL A 121 -3.02 31.11 3.74
C VAL A 121 -3.82 30.51 2.58
N VAL A 122 -4.82 31.19 2.05
CA VAL A 122 -5.64 30.72 0.91
C VAL A 122 -4.75 30.53 -0.33
N VAL A 123 -3.93 31.53 -0.68
CA VAL A 123 -2.97 31.43 -1.79
C VAL A 123 -2.00 30.28 -1.56
N GLY A 124 -1.48 30.12 -0.34
CA GLY A 124 -0.58 29.03 0.02
C GLY A 124 -1.19 27.65 -0.18
N VAL A 125 -2.46 27.45 0.21
CA VAL A 125 -3.19 26.19 -0.02
C VAL A 125 -3.35 25.89 -1.51
N GLU A 126 -3.68 26.91 -2.33
CA GLU A 126 -3.80 26.73 -3.78
C GLU A 126 -2.46 26.44 -4.46
N LEU A 127 -1.37 27.07 -4.03
CA LEU A 127 -0.02 26.75 -4.50
C LEU A 127 0.40 25.32 -4.12
N ILE A 128 0.07 24.86 -2.91
CA ILE A 128 0.31 23.48 -2.50
C ILE A 128 -0.48 22.51 -3.39
N ARG A 129 -1.75 22.80 -3.69
CA ARG A 129 -2.58 21.99 -4.58
C ARG A 129 -1.97 21.92 -5.99
N LEU A 130 -1.52 23.03 -6.53
CA LEU A 130 -0.84 23.07 -7.83
C LEU A 130 0.47 22.26 -7.78
N ALA A 131 1.26 22.38 -6.72
CA ALA A 131 2.48 21.60 -6.53
C ALA A 131 2.19 20.08 -6.46
N GLN A 132 1.11 19.65 -5.80
CA GLN A 132 0.67 18.24 -5.80
C GLN A 132 0.37 17.74 -7.21
N ASN A 133 -0.26 18.56 -8.06
CA ASN A 133 -0.49 18.22 -9.46
C ASN A 133 0.84 18.08 -10.21
N VAL A 134 1.79 19.02 -10.02
CA VAL A 134 3.13 18.96 -10.63
C VAL A 134 3.86 17.67 -10.27
N VAL A 135 3.76 17.20 -9.02
CA VAL A 135 4.33 15.89 -8.62
C VAL A 135 3.81 14.78 -9.53
N VAL A 136 2.49 14.69 -9.70
CA VAL A 136 1.87 13.65 -10.54
C VAL A 136 2.32 13.78 -12.01
N TRP A 137 2.40 15.01 -12.54
CA TRP A 137 2.85 15.25 -13.93
C TRP A 137 4.29 14.79 -14.14
N VAL A 138 5.18 15.14 -13.23
CA VAL A 138 6.60 14.75 -13.31
C VAL A 138 6.72 13.22 -13.38
N PHE A 139 6.06 12.49 -12.49
CA PHE A 139 6.11 11.03 -12.54
C PHE A 139 5.47 10.45 -13.80
N ALA A 140 4.38 11.04 -14.32
CA ALA A 140 3.72 10.58 -15.54
C ALA A 140 4.63 10.70 -16.78
N PHE A 141 5.33 11.83 -16.93
CA PHE A 141 6.27 12.01 -18.06
C PHE A 141 7.50 11.12 -17.96
N HIS A 142 7.93 10.73 -16.74
CA HIS A 142 9.11 9.91 -16.50
C HIS A 142 8.80 8.41 -16.37
N ALA A 143 7.54 7.98 -16.50
CA ALA A 143 7.17 6.59 -16.32
C ALA A 143 7.87 5.68 -17.35
N LYS A 144 8.67 4.73 -16.82
CA LYS A 144 9.42 3.74 -17.60
C LYS A 144 9.29 2.36 -16.97
N ASP A 145 9.23 1.34 -17.84
CA ASP A 145 9.31 -0.07 -17.45
C ASP A 145 10.68 -0.62 -17.81
N PRO A 146 11.30 -1.45 -16.95
CA PRO A 146 12.50 -2.19 -17.30
C PRO A 146 12.15 -3.27 -18.32
N VAL A 147 13.08 -3.57 -19.23
CA VAL A 147 12.96 -4.70 -20.14
C VAL A 147 13.35 -5.96 -19.37
N PRO A 148 12.42 -6.94 -19.20
CA PRO A 148 12.71 -8.15 -18.47
C PRO A 148 13.74 -9.01 -19.20
N VAL A 149 14.71 -9.54 -18.47
CA VAL A 149 15.79 -10.39 -19.01
C VAL A 149 15.77 -11.74 -18.30
N ASP A 150 16.14 -12.81 -19.02
CA ASP A 150 16.26 -14.14 -18.41
C ASP A 150 17.19 -14.11 -17.18
N PRO A 151 16.81 -14.78 -16.08
CA PRO A 151 17.61 -14.79 -14.87
C PRO A 151 18.99 -15.42 -15.09
N PRO A 152 20.05 -14.98 -14.38
CA PRO A 152 21.31 -15.71 -14.33
C PRO A 152 21.08 -17.10 -13.73
N VAL A 153 21.79 -18.10 -14.23
CA VAL A 153 21.77 -19.48 -13.68
C VAL A 153 22.79 -19.59 -12.55
N GLY A 154 22.47 -20.37 -11.52
CA GLY A 154 23.43 -20.76 -10.48
C GLY A 154 23.61 -19.78 -9.33
N LEU A 155 22.82 -18.69 -9.23
CA LEU A 155 22.87 -17.80 -8.07
C LEU A 155 22.36 -18.53 -6.81
N ARG A 156 22.94 -18.15 -5.67
CA ARG A 156 22.47 -18.55 -4.34
C ARG A 156 21.51 -17.47 -3.82
N VAL A 157 20.25 -17.82 -3.64
CA VAL A 157 19.19 -16.89 -3.28
C VAL A 157 18.59 -17.25 -1.93
N ALA A 158 18.53 -16.30 -1.00
CA ALA A 158 17.73 -16.43 0.22
C ALA A 158 16.35 -15.80 0.01
N LEU A 159 15.30 -16.53 0.35
CA LEU A 159 13.92 -16.03 0.43
C LEU A 159 13.54 -15.88 1.91
N LEU A 160 13.35 -14.64 2.37
CA LEU A 160 13.07 -14.34 3.77
C LEU A 160 11.61 -13.97 3.96
N THR A 161 11.03 -14.47 5.07
CA THR A 161 9.81 -13.89 5.65
C THR A 161 9.99 -13.74 7.16
N THR A 162 9.26 -12.81 7.75
CA THR A 162 9.30 -12.56 9.21
C THR A 162 8.01 -12.98 9.87
N ILE A 163 8.06 -13.30 11.17
CA ILE A 163 6.85 -13.51 11.96
C ILE A 163 7.03 -12.95 13.38
N VAL A 164 5.96 -12.34 13.90
CA VAL A 164 5.79 -12.00 15.31
C VAL A 164 4.63 -12.85 15.85
N PRO A 165 4.87 -14.05 16.40
CA PRO A 165 3.81 -15.03 16.71
C PRO A 165 2.72 -14.50 17.65
N SER A 166 3.05 -13.55 18.53
CA SER A 166 2.09 -12.88 19.42
C SER A 166 1.14 -11.92 18.70
N LYS A 167 1.38 -11.60 17.42
CA LYS A 167 0.63 -10.61 16.62
C LYS A 167 0.13 -11.17 15.29
N GLU A 168 0.78 -12.20 14.78
CA GLU A 168 0.53 -12.76 13.46
C GLU A 168 0.23 -14.26 13.57
N PRO A 169 -0.89 -14.73 12.99
CA PRO A 169 -1.23 -16.15 12.99
C PRO A 169 -0.20 -16.98 12.21
N ILE A 170 0.21 -18.12 12.77
CA ILE A 170 1.21 -19.01 12.15
C ILE A 170 0.70 -19.55 10.79
N ASP A 171 -0.59 -19.79 10.63
CA ASP A 171 -1.20 -20.29 9.39
C ASP A 171 -1.03 -19.30 8.21
N VAL A 172 -0.91 -18.00 8.48
CA VAL A 172 -0.64 -16.98 7.47
C VAL A 172 0.80 -17.14 6.94
N ALA A 173 1.77 -17.22 7.84
CA ALA A 173 3.17 -17.45 7.47
C ALA A 173 3.37 -18.81 6.80
N GLU A 174 2.73 -19.87 7.31
CA GLU A 174 2.80 -21.21 6.72
C GLU A 174 2.33 -21.22 5.25
N ARG A 175 1.24 -20.53 4.94
CA ARG A 175 0.74 -20.39 3.57
C ARG A 175 1.80 -19.78 2.65
N THR A 176 2.46 -18.71 3.11
CA THR A 176 3.49 -18.01 2.35
C THR A 176 4.74 -18.85 2.17
N LEU A 177 5.23 -19.50 3.23
CA LEU A 177 6.37 -20.42 3.19
C LEU A 177 6.13 -21.60 2.24
N ARG A 178 4.94 -22.21 2.24
CA ARG A 178 4.57 -23.26 1.29
C ARG A 178 4.70 -22.80 -0.16
N ARG A 179 4.35 -21.54 -0.45
CA ARG A 179 4.49 -20.96 -1.79
C ARG A 179 5.94 -20.62 -2.13
N MET A 180 6.71 -20.12 -1.17
CA MET A 180 8.15 -19.89 -1.35
C MET A 180 8.88 -21.20 -1.73
N ARG A 181 8.53 -22.31 -1.11
CA ARG A 181 9.09 -23.64 -1.44
C ARG A 181 8.71 -24.15 -2.84
N GLN A 182 7.70 -23.57 -3.48
CA GLN A 182 7.22 -23.93 -4.82
C GLN A 182 7.83 -23.03 -5.92
N ILE A 183 8.64 -22.03 -5.57
CA ILE A 183 9.30 -21.17 -6.53
C ILE A 183 10.36 -22.00 -7.26
N VAL A 184 10.33 -21.94 -8.60
CA VAL A 184 11.26 -22.66 -9.46
C VAL A 184 12.36 -21.71 -9.91
N TYR A 185 13.61 -22.12 -9.71
CA TYR A 185 14.79 -21.39 -10.18
C TYR A 185 15.95 -22.35 -10.44
N CYS A 186 16.75 -22.09 -11.48
CA CYS A 186 17.94 -22.87 -11.82
C CYS A 186 19.17 -22.42 -11.02
N GLY A 187 19.13 -22.56 -9.71
CA GLY A 187 20.18 -22.21 -8.74
C GLY A 187 19.79 -22.69 -7.35
N GLN A 188 20.55 -22.26 -6.34
CA GLN A 188 20.25 -22.59 -4.95
C GLN A 188 19.22 -21.61 -4.40
N VAL A 189 18.15 -22.11 -3.78
CA VAL A 189 17.11 -21.30 -3.11
C VAL A 189 16.91 -21.81 -1.70
N ASP A 190 17.28 -21.00 -0.72
CA ASP A 190 17.06 -21.28 0.69
C ASP A 190 15.92 -20.40 1.23
N VAL A 191 14.94 -21.03 1.85
CA VAL A 191 13.78 -20.34 2.45
C VAL A 191 13.99 -20.21 3.95
N TRP A 192 13.80 -18.99 4.46
CA TRP A 192 14.02 -18.65 5.87
C TRP A 192 12.79 -18.02 6.50
N ILE A 193 12.50 -18.41 7.75
CA ILE A 193 11.58 -17.69 8.61
C ILE A 193 12.34 -17.03 9.76
N LEU A 194 12.20 -15.71 9.88
CA LEU A 194 12.81 -14.89 10.92
C LEU A 194 11.78 -14.68 12.03
N ASP A 195 11.91 -15.44 13.10
CA ASP A 195 10.96 -15.51 14.21
C ASP A 195 11.38 -14.60 15.37
N GLU A 196 10.67 -13.48 15.57
CA GLU A 196 10.94 -12.55 16.67
C GLU A 196 10.56 -13.15 18.04
N GLY A 197 9.69 -14.17 18.06
CA GLY A 197 9.18 -14.82 19.25
C GLY A 197 10.01 -16.01 19.74
N ASP A 198 10.83 -16.60 18.87
CA ASP A 198 11.48 -17.91 19.08
C ASP A 198 10.47 -18.98 19.53
N ASP A 199 9.32 -19.02 18.82
CA ASP A 199 8.15 -19.80 19.19
C ASP A 199 8.32 -21.28 18.82
N PRO A 200 8.07 -22.23 19.75
CA PRO A 200 8.18 -23.67 19.46
C PRO A 200 7.30 -24.13 18.28
N ALA A 201 6.10 -23.59 18.14
CA ALA A 201 5.20 -23.95 17.03
C ALA A 201 5.71 -23.43 15.68
N VAL A 202 6.41 -22.29 15.66
CA VAL A 202 7.08 -21.79 14.45
C VAL A 202 8.27 -22.68 14.09
N LYS A 203 9.06 -23.14 15.07
CA LYS A 203 10.18 -24.09 14.85
C LYS A 203 9.66 -25.40 14.28
N GLU A 204 8.60 -25.96 14.86
CA GLU A 204 7.98 -27.19 14.37
C GLU A 204 7.46 -27.03 12.93
N MET A 205 6.76 -25.92 12.65
CA MET A 205 6.29 -25.60 11.30
C MET A 205 7.46 -25.49 10.32
N ALA A 206 8.54 -24.80 10.68
CA ALA A 206 9.72 -24.64 9.86
C ALA A 206 10.38 -25.99 9.53
N ALA A 207 10.56 -26.84 10.54
CA ALA A 207 11.10 -28.19 10.37
C ALA A 207 10.22 -29.04 9.46
N ARG A 208 8.89 -29.04 9.66
CA ARG A 208 7.93 -29.77 8.84
C ARG A 208 7.91 -29.31 7.38
N LEU A 209 8.16 -28.02 7.12
CA LEU A 209 8.21 -27.47 5.76
C LEU A 209 9.60 -27.56 5.12
N GLY A 210 10.63 -27.98 5.85
CA GLY A 210 12.01 -27.99 5.38
C GLY A 210 12.52 -26.59 5.05
N VAL A 211 12.20 -25.59 5.90
CA VAL A 211 12.69 -24.22 5.80
C VAL A 211 13.58 -23.88 6.99
N HIS A 212 14.52 -22.98 6.79
CA HIS A 212 15.44 -22.56 7.85
C HIS A 212 14.71 -21.64 8.84
N HIS A 213 14.99 -21.83 10.12
CA HIS A 213 14.51 -20.98 11.21
C HIS A 213 15.65 -20.13 11.75
N PHE A 214 15.39 -18.84 11.99
CA PHE A 214 16.30 -17.90 12.62
C PHE A 214 15.56 -17.12 13.69
N SER A 215 16.20 -16.95 14.86
CA SER A 215 15.71 -16.06 15.90
C SER A 215 16.85 -15.35 16.60
N ARG A 216 16.68 -14.07 16.87
CA ARG A 216 17.59 -13.25 17.67
C ARG A 216 17.18 -13.12 19.14
N LYS A 217 16.10 -13.79 19.54
CA LYS A 217 15.60 -13.75 20.92
C LYS A 217 16.69 -14.23 21.91
N GLY A 218 16.85 -13.51 23.00
CA GLY A 218 17.86 -13.85 24.01
C GLY A 218 19.31 -13.50 23.62
N GLN A 219 19.56 -12.87 22.48
CA GLN A 219 20.88 -12.44 22.04
C GLN A 219 21.06 -10.93 22.24
N PRO A 220 21.74 -10.45 23.34
CA PRO A 220 21.84 -9.02 23.66
C PRO A 220 22.44 -8.18 22.53
N ARG A 221 23.45 -8.71 21.79
CA ARG A 221 24.08 -8.01 20.66
C ARG A 221 23.12 -7.63 19.55
N TYR A 222 22.03 -8.40 19.36
CA TYR A 222 21.02 -8.19 18.32
C TYR A 222 19.72 -7.58 18.84
N ASN A 223 19.67 -7.18 20.13
CA ASN A 223 18.50 -6.59 20.77
C ASN A 223 18.86 -5.27 21.46
N GLN A 224 19.32 -4.30 20.66
CA GLN A 224 19.75 -2.98 21.10
C GLN A 224 18.56 -1.99 21.21
N PRO A 225 18.65 -0.92 22.02
CA PRO A 225 17.61 0.09 22.14
C PRO A 225 17.43 0.96 20.88
N SER A 226 18.47 1.04 20.02
CA SER A 226 18.51 1.82 18.78
C SER A 226 19.60 1.31 17.85
N GLY A 227 19.62 1.81 16.61
CA GLY A 227 20.65 1.49 15.61
C GLY A 227 20.37 0.22 14.83
N GLU A 228 21.40 -0.35 14.22
CA GLU A 228 21.31 -1.46 13.26
C GLU A 228 20.51 -2.67 13.80
N PHE A 229 20.71 -3.01 15.08
CA PHE A 229 20.06 -4.17 15.71
C PHE A 229 18.95 -3.77 16.67
N ARG A 230 18.21 -2.70 16.36
CA ARG A 230 17.13 -2.24 17.23
C ARG A 230 16.13 -3.36 17.52
N ALA A 231 15.86 -3.56 18.82
CA ALA A 231 14.90 -4.54 19.31
C ALA A 231 13.47 -4.24 18.83
N ARG A 232 12.66 -5.29 18.65
CA ARG A 232 11.24 -5.20 18.27
C ARG A 232 10.99 -4.43 16.96
N THR A 233 11.93 -4.51 16.02
CA THR A 233 11.78 -3.93 14.68
C THR A 233 12.09 -4.97 13.62
N LYS A 234 11.40 -4.85 12.47
CA LYS A 234 11.64 -5.69 11.29
C LYS A 234 13.07 -5.51 10.80
N SER A 235 13.52 -4.25 10.66
CA SER A 235 14.89 -3.90 10.25
C SER A 235 15.95 -4.56 11.11
N GLY A 236 15.83 -4.46 12.44
CA GLY A 236 16.78 -5.08 13.35
C GLY A 236 16.79 -6.62 13.29
N ASN A 237 15.64 -7.27 13.05
CA ASN A 237 15.57 -8.72 12.85
C ASN A 237 16.26 -9.13 11.53
N HIS A 238 15.99 -8.42 10.44
CA HIS A 238 16.69 -8.65 9.18
C HIS A 238 18.20 -8.40 9.29
N ASN A 239 18.63 -7.34 9.95
CA ASN A 239 20.04 -7.03 10.13
C ASN A 239 20.77 -8.10 10.97
N ALA A 240 20.11 -8.66 11.99
CA ALA A 240 20.66 -9.77 12.76
C ALA A 240 20.86 -11.03 11.90
N TRP A 241 19.88 -11.39 11.08
CA TRP A 241 20.02 -12.49 10.12
C TRP A 241 21.13 -12.23 9.09
N ARG A 242 21.22 -10.98 8.60
CA ARG A 242 22.28 -10.57 7.66
C ARG A 242 23.67 -10.77 8.24
N ALA A 243 23.89 -10.35 9.50
CA ALA A 243 25.18 -10.47 10.17
C ALA A 243 25.67 -11.93 10.24
N GLU A 244 24.76 -12.90 10.34
CA GLU A 244 25.13 -14.32 10.47
C GLU A 244 25.11 -15.09 9.15
N HIS A 245 24.22 -14.75 8.21
CA HIS A 245 23.90 -15.63 7.10
C HIS A 245 24.05 -15.02 5.70
N GLU A 246 23.99 -13.67 5.55
CA GLU A 246 23.95 -12.99 4.26
C GLU A 246 25.13 -13.33 3.36
N HIS A 247 26.32 -13.56 3.92
CA HIS A 247 27.55 -13.84 3.18
C HIS A 247 27.47 -15.11 2.29
N ARG A 248 26.50 -15.97 2.52
CA ARG A 248 26.27 -17.21 1.77
C ARG A 248 25.48 -17.00 0.46
N TYR A 249 24.92 -15.81 0.25
CA TYR A 249 23.97 -15.55 -0.84
C TYR A 249 24.43 -14.44 -1.77
N ASP A 250 24.06 -14.58 -3.03
CA ASP A 250 24.32 -13.59 -4.07
C ASP A 250 23.16 -12.56 -4.17
N VAL A 251 21.93 -12.99 -3.86
CA VAL A 251 20.73 -12.16 -3.79
C VAL A 251 19.86 -12.59 -2.61
N VAL A 252 19.27 -11.63 -1.93
CA VAL A 252 18.33 -11.86 -0.84
C VAL A 252 16.98 -11.24 -1.22
N ALA A 253 15.90 -12.00 -1.09
CA ALA A 253 14.54 -11.56 -1.33
C ALA A 253 13.75 -11.51 -0.02
N ASN A 254 12.96 -10.46 0.16
CA ASN A 254 12.13 -10.26 1.33
C ASN A 254 10.65 -10.18 0.96
N VAL A 255 9.82 -11.00 1.60
CA VAL A 255 8.37 -11.05 1.41
C VAL A 255 7.70 -11.12 2.77
N ASP A 256 6.73 -10.25 3.03
CA ASP A 256 5.97 -10.27 4.29
C ASP A 256 5.14 -11.55 4.42
N PRO A 257 4.81 -12.01 5.65
CA PRO A 257 4.12 -13.28 5.86
C PRO A 257 2.72 -13.33 5.25
N ASP A 258 2.10 -12.20 4.96
CA ASP A 258 0.80 -12.08 4.29
C ASP A 258 0.89 -11.79 2.79
N HIS A 259 2.08 -11.69 2.23
CA HIS A 259 2.33 -11.55 0.79
C HIS A 259 2.75 -12.89 0.20
N VAL A 260 1.86 -13.51 -0.55
CA VAL A 260 2.05 -14.84 -1.13
C VAL A 260 2.77 -14.71 -2.47
N PRO A 261 4.01 -15.18 -2.62
CA PRO A 261 4.72 -15.12 -3.89
C PRO A 261 4.10 -16.06 -4.92
N LEU A 262 4.18 -15.66 -6.18
CA LEU A 262 3.77 -16.44 -7.35
C LEU A 262 4.97 -17.27 -7.87
N PRO A 263 4.74 -18.36 -8.62
CA PRO A 263 5.81 -19.22 -9.12
C PRO A 263 6.90 -18.50 -9.89
N GLY A 264 6.57 -17.48 -10.68
CA GLY A 264 7.51 -16.67 -11.45
C GLY A 264 8.24 -15.58 -10.67
N PHE A 265 8.19 -15.56 -9.33
CA PHE A 265 8.78 -14.50 -8.52
C PHE A 265 10.26 -14.25 -8.84
N LEU A 266 11.09 -15.30 -8.80
CA LEU A 266 12.53 -15.18 -9.10
C LEU A 266 12.80 -15.05 -10.59
N GLU A 267 12.06 -15.74 -11.44
CA GLU A 267 12.18 -15.66 -12.90
C GLU A 267 12.01 -14.22 -13.41
N ARG A 268 11.06 -13.45 -12.85
CA ARG A 268 10.73 -12.09 -13.29
C ARG A 268 11.58 -11.00 -12.64
N THR A 269 12.39 -11.33 -11.63
CA THR A 269 13.13 -10.34 -10.84
C THR A 269 14.66 -10.51 -10.90
N LEU A 270 15.18 -11.73 -10.97
CA LEU A 270 16.62 -11.97 -10.91
C LEU A 270 17.38 -11.50 -12.16
N GLY A 271 16.72 -11.42 -13.31
CA GLY A 271 17.36 -10.99 -14.56
C GLY A 271 17.99 -9.60 -14.48
N TYR A 272 17.42 -8.70 -13.68
CA TYR A 272 17.94 -7.34 -13.51
C TYR A 272 19.27 -7.28 -12.75
N PHE A 273 19.59 -8.30 -11.93
CA PHE A 273 20.88 -8.39 -11.22
C PHE A 273 22.07 -8.78 -12.13
N ARG A 274 21.83 -8.97 -13.45
CA ARG A 274 22.93 -9.03 -14.44
C ARG A 274 23.68 -7.71 -14.52
N ASP A 275 23.00 -6.58 -14.30
CA ASP A 275 23.65 -5.28 -14.09
C ASP A 275 24.33 -5.29 -12.71
N PRO A 276 25.68 -5.19 -12.64
CA PRO A 276 26.39 -5.22 -11.36
C PRO A 276 26.04 -4.06 -10.45
N ASP A 277 25.55 -2.94 -11.00
CA ASP A 277 25.20 -1.74 -10.24
C ASP A 277 23.75 -1.78 -9.70
N VAL A 278 22.97 -2.82 -10.04
CA VAL A 278 21.63 -2.99 -9.44
C VAL A 278 21.77 -3.47 -8.00
N ALA A 279 21.40 -2.56 -7.09
CA ALA A 279 21.37 -2.79 -5.66
C ALA A 279 20.13 -3.57 -5.25
N PHE A 280 18.96 -3.21 -5.81
CA PHE A 280 17.68 -3.83 -5.46
C PHE A 280 16.68 -3.80 -6.61
N VAL A 281 15.75 -4.74 -6.55
CA VAL A 281 14.58 -4.84 -7.43
C VAL A 281 13.32 -4.81 -6.57
N VAL A 282 12.33 -4.02 -6.97
CA VAL A 282 11.06 -3.84 -6.25
C VAL A 282 9.90 -4.24 -7.15
N THR A 283 8.88 -4.85 -6.55
CA THR A 283 7.67 -5.30 -7.22
C THR A 283 6.41 -4.63 -6.65
N PRO A 284 5.29 -4.61 -7.39
CA PRO A 284 4.07 -3.97 -6.91
C PRO A 284 3.49 -4.69 -5.69
N GLN A 285 2.98 -3.89 -4.74
CA GLN A 285 2.19 -4.39 -3.61
C GLN A 285 0.72 -4.36 -3.99
N VAL A 286 0.13 -5.49 -4.33
CA VAL A 286 -1.28 -5.62 -4.72
C VAL A 286 -2.05 -6.44 -3.70
N TYR A 287 -3.32 -6.09 -3.45
CA TYR A 287 -4.14 -6.69 -2.41
C TYR A 287 -5.22 -7.60 -2.99
N GLY A 288 -5.06 -8.90 -2.82
CA GLY A 288 -6.04 -9.91 -3.27
C GLY A 288 -7.33 -9.97 -2.43
N ASN A 289 -7.41 -9.23 -1.33
CA ASN A 289 -8.58 -9.17 -0.43
C ASN A 289 -9.43 -7.89 -0.60
N MET A 290 -9.26 -7.15 -1.69
CA MET A 290 -9.89 -5.85 -1.95
C MET A 290 -11.42 -5.85 -1.81
N HIS A 291 -12.10 -6.97 -2.07
CA HIS A 291 -13.55 -7.10 -1.96
C HIS A 291 -14.04 -7.52 -0.57
N GLN A 292 -13.13 -7.59 0.41
CA GLN A 292 -13.51 -8.06 1.75
C GLN A 292 -14.40 -7.06 2.49
N ASN A 293 -14.09 -5.77 2.41
CA ASN A 293 -14.90 -4.69 2.96
C ASN A 293 -14.51 -3.34 2.32
N TRP A 294 -15.14 -2.27 2.76
CA TRP A 294 -14.93 -0.92 2.24
C TRP A 294 -13.50 -0.41 2.47
N VAL A 295 -12.91 -0.67 3.65
CA VAL A 295 -11.53 -0.24 3.98
C VAL A 295 -10.52 -0.96 3.09
N ALA A 296 -10.64 -2.28 2.95
CA ALA A 296 -9.75 -3.08 2.10
C ALA A 296 -9.85 -2.64 0.63
N HIS A 297 -11.07 -2.30 0.15
CA HIS A 297 -11.27 -1.76 -1.18
C HIS A 297 -10.57 -0.42 -1.35
N GLY A 298 -10.84 0.55 -0.47
CA GLY A 298 -10.23 1.88 -0.54
C GLY A 298 -8.71 1.85 -0.42
N ALA A 299 -8.17 1.02 0.48
CA ALA A 299 -6.73 0.83 0.63
C ALA A 299 -6.08 0.23 -0.62
N SER A 300 -6.75 -0.72 -1.29
CA SER A 300 -6.30 -1.27 -2.57
C SER A 300 -6.26 -0.22 -3.67
N VAL A 301 -7.35 0.55 -3.79
CA VAL A 301 -7.48 1.61 -4.81
C VAL A 301 -6.42 2.71 -4.66
N GLN A 302 -6.01 3.04 -3.44
CA GLN A 302 -4.93 4.00 -3.20
C GLN A 302 -3.57 3.51 -3.73
N GLN A 303 -3.32 2.19 -3.73
CA GLN A 303 -2.07 1.63 -4.25
C GLN A 303 -1.98 1.70 -5.79
N TYR A 304 -3.09 1.84 -6.50
CA TYR A 304 -3.10 1.83 -7.97
C TYR A 304 -2.26 2.94 -8.58
N LEU A 305 -2.41 4.18 -8.08
CA LEU A 305 -1.62 5.31 -8.55
C LEU A 305 -0.15 5.13 -8.22
N TYR A 306 0.17 4.65 -7.02
CA TYR A 306 1.55 4.44 -6.60
C TYR A 306 2.24 3.38 -7.46
N ASN A 307 1.68 2.18 -7.53
CA ASN A 307 2.27 1.06 -8.29
C ASN A 307 2.26 1.32 -9.81
N GLY A 308 1.16 1.88 -10.32
CA GLY A 308 0.98 2.10 -11.74
C GLY A 308 1.78 3.27 -12.30
N LEU A 309 1.88 4.38 -11.56
CA LEU A 309 2.45 5.63 -12.05
C LEU A 309 3.72 6.03 -11.30
N ILE A 310 3.61 6.21 -9.98
CA ILE A 310 4.69 6.83 -9.18
C ILE A 310 5.95 5.95 -9.19
N ALA A 311 5.81 4.65 -8.96
CA ALA A 311 6.94 3.73 -8.94
C ALA A 311 7.60 3.60 -10.33
N ARG A 312 6.81 3.59 -11.42
CA ARG A 312 7.31 3.61 -12.80
C ARG A 312 8.01 4.93 -13.14
N GLY A 313 7.50 6.05 -12.67
CA GLY A 313 8.15 7.35 -12.78
C GLY A 313 9.48 7.39 -12.04
N GLY A 314 9.57 6.67 -10.92
CA GLY A 314 10.81 6.46 -10.17
C GLY A 314 11.93 5.83 -11.00
N ASN A 315 11.64 4.86 -11.86
CA ASN A 315 12.60 4.32 -12.82
C ASN A 315 13.15 5.42 -13.76
N GLY A 316 12.25 6.25 -14.29
CA GLY A 316 12.64 7.33 -15.20
C GLY A 316 13.41 8.44 -14.52
N LEU A 317 13.28 8.61 -13.21
CA LEU A 317 14.04 9.57 -12.39
C LEU A 317 15.31 8.95 -11.76
N ASP A 318 15.59 7.67 -12.07
CA ASP A 318 16.76 6.92 -11.62
C ASP A 318 16.82 6.69 -10.09
N ALA A 319 15.67 6.67 -9.42
CA ALA A 319 15.58 6.38 -8.00
C ALA A 319 14.23 5.75 -7.60
N PRO A 320 13.85 4.58 -8.14
CA PRO A 320 12.65 3.90 -7.66
C PRO A 320 12.79 3.62 -6.15
N LEU A 321 11.68 3.82 -5.42
CA LEU A 321 11.67 3.67 -3.97
C LEU A 321 11.66 2.18 -3.60
N LEU A 322 12.53 1.78 -2.66
CA LEU A 322 12.44 0.49 -1.99
C LEU A 322 11.13 0.41 -1.20
N THR A 323 10.46 -0.73 -1.22
CA THR A 323 9.25 -0.99 -0.44
C THR A 323 9.50 -2.09 0.58
N GLY A 324 8.78 -2.07 1.70
CA GLY A 324 8.99 -2.96 2.84
C GLY A 324 8.78 -4.45 2.56
N THR A 325 8.16 -4.82 1.43
CA THR A 325 7.92 -6.21 1.01
C THR A 325 7.99 -6.35 -0.49
N GLY A 326 8.17 -7.59 -1.00
CA GLY A 326 8.25 -7.86 -2.43
C GLY A 326 9.48 -7.23 -3.09
N HIS A 327 10.60 -7.16 -2.36
CA HIS A 327 11.86 -6.66 -2.90
C HIS A 327 12.97 -7.69 -2.81
N LEU A 328 13.93 -7.57 -3.73
CA LEU A 328 15.17 -8.33 -3.71
C LEU A 328 16.33 -7.34 -3.62
N TYR A 329 17.43 -7.74 -3.00
CA TYR A 329 18.61 -6.89 -2.91
C TYR A 329 19.92 -7.67 -3.05
N ARG A 330 20.96 -6.96 -3.50
CA ARG A 330 22.35 -7.44 -3.55
C ARG A 330 23.01 -7.20 -2.19
N PRO A 331 23.55 -8.23 -1.52
CA PRO A 331 24.22 -8.09 -0.22
C PRO A 331 25.28 -6.99 -0.15
N ALA A 332 26.10 -6.84 -1.21
CA ALA A 332 27.13 -5.80 -1.29
C ALA A 332 26.56 -4.38 -1.13
N ALA A 333 25.39 -4.11 -1.72
CA ALA A 333 24.74 -2.80 -1.61
C ALA A 333 24.25 -2.52 -0.17
N TRP A 334 23.70 -3.51 0.52
CA TRP A 334 23.30 -3.36 1.92
C TRP A 334 24.49 -3.20 2.85
N ARG A 335 25.58 -3.93 2.61
CA ARG A 335 26.84 -3.76 3.38
C ARG A 335 27.42 -2.35 3.22
N SER A 336 27.34 -1.75 2.03
CA SER A 336 27.87 -0.40 1.77
C SER A 336 27.16 0.70 2.59
N VAL A 337 25.98 0.44 3.14
CA VAL A 337 25.19 1.41 3.91
C VAL A 337 24.91 0.97 5.35
N GLY A 338 25.50 -0.14 5.83
CA GLY A 338 25.30 -0.67 7.19
C GLY A 338 23.94 -1.34 7.39
N GLY A 339 23.34 -1.90 6.34
CA GLY A 339 22.09 -2.64 6.45
C GLY A 339 20.82 -1.81 6.31
N TYR A 340 19.71 -2.39 6.76
CA TYR A 340 18.45 -1.65 6.90
C TYR A 340 18.59 -0.56 7.95
N GLN A 341 18.13 0.63 7.62
CA GLN A 341 18.28 1.80 8.49
C GLN A 341 17.28 1.78 9.65
N ASP A 342 17.69 2.33 10.82
CA ASP A 342 16.82 2.46 11.99
C ASP A 342 15.81 3.60 11.82
N SER A 343 14.71 3.29 11.18
CA SER A 343 13.59 4.21 10.94
C SER A 343 12.27 3.46 11.06
N ILE A 344 11.19 4.18 11.35
CA ILE A 344 9.82 3.64 11.32
C ILE A 344 9.34 3.33 9.89
N ILE A 345 10.03 3.92 8.89
CA ILE A 345 9.93 3.64 7.45
C ILE A 345 11.34 3.28 6.95
N GLU A 346 11.83 2.13 7.42
CA GLU A 346 13.19 1.64 7.15
C GLU A 346 13.49 1.51 5.66
N ASP A 347 12.50 1.14 4.87
CA ASP A 347 12.57 0.99 3.43
C ASP A 347 12.88 2.31 2.72
N HIS A 348 12.15 3.38 3.07
CA HIS A 348 12.37 4.71 2.49
C HIS A 348 13.78 5.25 2.81
N LEU A 349 14.20 5.15 4.09
CA LEU A 349 15.51 5.65 4.49
C LEU A 349 16.65 4.81 3.93
N THR A 350 16.52 3.48 3.91
CA THR A 350 17.50 2.57 3.29
C THR A 350 17.64 2.88 1.79
N SER A 351 16.51 3.10 1.10
CA SER A 351 16.51 3.49 -0.31
C SER A 351 17.33 4.76 -0.58
N ILE A 352 17.16 5.80 0.24
CA ILE A 352 17.94 7.05 0.15
C ILE A 352 19.44 6.79 0.35
N ARG A 353 19.80 5.98 1.35
CA ARG A 353 21.21 5.67 1.65
C ARG A 353 21.86 4.87 0.53
N VAL A 354 21.20 3.85 0.03
CA VAL A 354 21.68 3.02 -1.10
C VAL A 354 21.87 3.87 -2.36
N HIS A 355 20.90 4.71 -2.72
CA HIS A 355 21.01 5.58 -3.89
C HIS A 355 22.08 6.68 -3.76
N ALA A 356 22.54 6.96 -2.55
CA ALA A 356 23.65 7.90 -2.30
C ALA A 356 25.02 7.21 -2.24
N ALA A 357 25.05 5.88 -2.18
CA ALA A 357 26.27 5.09 -2.11
C ALA A 357 26.72 4.61 -3.50
N VAL A 358 27.97 4.17 -3.58
CA VAL A 358 28.63 3.68 -4.80
C VAL A 358 28.89 2.18 -4.68
N ASN A 359 28.79 1.49 -5.79
CA ASN A 359 29.23 0.11 -5.90
C ASN A 359 30.78 0.06 -5.81
N PRO A 360 31.37 -0.62 -4.81
CA PRO A 360 32.82 -0.64 -4.64
C PRO A 360 33.55 -1.35 -5.79
N ASP A 361 32.87 -2.26 -6.50
CA ASP A 361 33.48 -3.07 -7.56
C ASP A 361 33.57 -2.31 -8.90
N THR A 362 32.60 -1.41 -9.17
CA THR A 362 32.50 -0.69 -10.46
C THR A 362 32.79 0.79 -10.34
N GLY A 363 32.71 1.37 -9.14
CA GLY A 363 32.79 2.80 -8.91
C GLY A 363 31.52 3.58 -9.31
N ASN A 364 30.48 2.92 -9.79
CA ASN A 364 29.21 3.54 -10.20
C ASN A 364 28.24 3.69 -9.03
N PRO A 365 27.32 4.68 -9.07
CA PRO A 365 26.26 4.78 -8.09
C PRO A 365 25.33 3.55 -8.13
N TRP A 366 24.97 3.03 -6.96
CA TRP A 366 23.95 1.98 -6.86
C TRP A 366 22.62 2.40 -7.48
N LYS A 367 21.94 1.45 -8.14
CA LYS A 367 20.66 1.64 -8.84
C LYS A 367 19.56 0.78 -8.21
N GLY A 368 18.35 1.29 -8.19
CA GLY A 368 17.14 0.50 -7.98
C GLY A 368 16.44 0.20 -9.30
N VAL A 369 15.63 -0.85 -9.32
CA VAL A 369 14.73 -1.19 -10.44
C VAL A 369 13.35 -1.49 -9.89
N TYR A 370 12.33 -0.84 -10.41
CA TYR A 370 10.94 -1.21 -10.17
C TYR A 370 10.38 -1.95 -11.40
N THR A 371 9.92 -3.19 -11.23
CA THR A 371 9.17 -3.90 -12.27
C THR A 371 7.67 -3.84 -11.97
N PRO A 372 6.79 -3.58 -12.98
CA PRO A 372 5.35 -3.61 -12.79
C PRO A 372 4.77 -5.05 -12.79
N ASP A 373 5.60 -6.07 -12.87
CA ASP A 373 5.18 -7.47 -12.85
C ASP A 373 4.64 -7.84 -11.48
N VAL A 374 3.41 -8.33 -11.44
CA VAL A 374 2.80 -8.80 -10.20
C VAL A 374 3.32 -10.20 -9.90
N VAL A 375 4.25 -10.29 -8.97
CA VAL A 375 4.92 -11.56 -8.61
C VAL A 375 4.61 -12.01 -7.17
N ALA A 376 3.86 -11.20 -6.41
CA ALA A 376 3.33 -11.56 -5.09
C ALA A 376 1.97 -10.87 -4.88
N ILE A 377 1.09 -11.52 -4.11
CA ILE A 377 -0.26 -11.01 -3.83
C ILE A 377 -0.47 -10.99 -2.31
N GLY A 378 -0.67 -9.81 -1.76
CA GLY A 378 -0.81 -9.57 -0.34
C GLY A 378 -2.24 -9.40 0.16
N GLU A 379 -2.34 -9.07 1.45
CA GLU A 379 -3.57 -8.68 2.11
C GLU A 379 -3.48 -7.23 2.59
N GLY A 380 -4.40 -6.38 2.13
CA GLY A 380 -4.54 -5.00 2.60
C GLY A 380 -5.25 -4.96 3.97
N PRO A 381 -5.16 -3.83 4.69
CA PRO A 381 -5.83 -3.63 5.97
C PRO A 381 -7.35 -3.77 5.82
N THR A 382 -7.98 -4.44 6.79
CA THR A 382 -9.42 -4.73 6.78
C THR A 382 -10.18 -4.00 7.89
N SER A 383 -9.48 -3.26 8.75
CA SER A 383 -10.06 -2.42 9.80
C SER A 383 -9.58 -0.97 9.67
N TRP A 384 -10.39 -0.02 10.13
CA TRP A 384 -10.00 1.39 10.20
C TRP A 384 -8.78 1.60 11.10
N ALA A 385 -8.71 0.87 12.22
CA ALA A 385 -7.60 0.96 13.15
C ALA A 385 -6.28 0.57 12.49
N ASP A 386 -6.25 -0.54 11.76
CA ASP A 386 -5.05 -1.02 11.05
C ASP A 386 -4.67 -0.07 9.92
N TYR A 387 -5.64 0.40 9.15
CA TYR A 387 -5.43 1.35 8.08
C TYR A 387 -4.86 2.69 8.61
N PHE A 388 -5.48 3.29 9.63
CA PHE A 388 -4.99 4.55 10.21
C PHE A 388 -3.62 4.39 10.88
N ASN A 389 -3.34 3.28 11.53
CA ASN A 389 -2.02 3.00 12.09
C ASN A 389 -0.94 2.89 11.00
N GLN A 390 -1.25 2.25 9.88
CA GLN A 390 -0.36 2.15 8.73
C GLN A 390 -0.07 3.54 8.13
N GLN A 391 -1.11 4.32 7.84
CA GLN A 391 -1.01 5.66 7.26
C GLN A 391 -0.29 6.64 8.20
N LYS A 392 -0.61 6.59 9.50
CA LYS A 392 0.06 7.40 10.52
C LYS A 392 1.57 7.11 10.58
N ARG A 393 1.96 5.84 10.48
CA ARG A 393 3.36 5.42 10.49
C ARG A 393 4.10 5.98 9.29
N TRP A 394 3.52 5.87 8.08
CA TRP A 394 4.12 6.41 6.86
C TRP A 394 4.26 7.93 6.91
N ALA A 395 3.19 8.63 7.28
CA ALA A 395 3.21 10.09 7.39
C ALA A 395 4.22 10.58 8.44
N ALA A 396 4.24 9.95 9.62
CA ALA A 396 5.18 10.32 10.68
C ALA A 396 6.63 10.07 10.30
N GLY A 397 6.93 8.94 9.64
CA GLY A 397 8.28 8.64 9.18
C GLY A 397 8.78 9.64 8.14
N ILE A 398 7.93 10.03 7.18
CA ILE A 398 8.28 11.07 6.21
C ILE A 398 8.50 12.42 6.91
N CYS A 399 7.62 12.83 7.81
CA CYS A 399 7.78 14.07 8.57
C CYS A 399 9.05 14.04 9.45
N GLU A 400 9.37 12.89 10.06
CA GLU A 400 10.61 12.71 10.84
C GLU A 400 11.86 12.92 9.98
N ILE A 401 11.92 12.33 8.76
CA ILE A 401 13.03 12.53 7.82
C ILE A 401 13.20 14.00 7.45
N LEU A 402 12.10 14.73 7.27
CA LEU A 402 12.16 16.16 6.92
C LEU A 402 12.63 17.06 8.08
N VAL A 403 12.24 16.72 9.32
CA VAL A 403 12.55 17.51 10.51
C VAL A 403 13.96 17.20 11.04
N ARG A 404 14.40 15.93 10.99
CA ARG A 404 15.68 15.50 11.55
C ARG A 404 16.81 15.59 10.53
N PRO A 405 17.85 16.45 10.79
CA PRO A 405 18.98 16.64 9.86
C PRO A 405 19.78 15.35 9.58
N ASP A 406 19.92 14.47 10.57
CA ASP A 406 20.66 13.20 10.48
C ASP A 406 19.98 12.15 9.57
N LEU A 407 18.67 12.26 9.36
CA LEU A 407 17.90 11.38 8.47
C LEU A 407 17.77 11.92 7.05
N ARG A 408 18.12 13.17 6.81
CA ARG A 408 18.01 13.79 5.47
C ARG A 408 18.88 13.10 4.45
N ALA A 409 18.52 13.27 3.18
CA ALA A 409 19.31 12.78 2.06
C ALA A 409 20.74 13.32 2.10
N PRO A 410 21.77 12.44 2.00
CA PRO A 410 23.17 12.85 1.99
C PRO A 410 23.47 13.85 0.86
N ARG A 411 24.47 14.71 1.05
CA ARG A 411 24.90 15.69 0.03
C ARG A 411 25.43 15.02 -1.24
N GLN A 412 25.92 13.79 -1.13
CA GLN A 412 26.43 12.98 -2.26
C GLN A 412 25.32 12.46 -3.17
N LEU A 413 24.06 12.42 -2.71
CA LEU A 413 22.95 12.00 -3.54
C LEU A 413 22.81 12.91 -4.76
N PRO A 414 22.83 12.39 -6.00
CA PRO A 414 22.67 13.18 -7.22
C PRO A 414 21.41 14.06 -7.19
N SER A 415 21.48 15.27 -7.74
CA SER A 415 20.39 16.26 -7.67
C SER A 415 19.06 15.71 -8.20
N ARG A 416 19.07 14.96 -9.31
CA ARG A 416 17.90 14.34 -9.91
C ARG A 416 17.21 13.36 -8.93
N ARG A 417 17.98 12.46 -8.28
CA ARG A 417 17.49 11.52 -7.25
C ARG A 417 16.98 12.26 -6.02
N ARG A 418 17.69 13.32 -5.61
CA ARG A 418 17.28 14.18 -4.47
C ARG A 418 15.94 14.87 -4.73
N TRP A 419 15.71 15.38 -5.93
CA TRP A 419 14.44 15.97 -6.31
C TRP A 419 13.31 14.93 -6.28
N GLN A 420 13.52 13.72 -6.80
CA GLN A 420 12.53 12.66 -6.72
C GLN A 420 12.11 12.36 -5.27
N TYR A 421 13.08 12.20 -4.36
CA TYR A 421 12.75 11.98 -2.94
C TYR A 421 11.98 13.14 -2.34
N ARG A 422 12.31 14.39 -2.67
CA ARG A 422 11.54 15.57 -2.23
C ARG A 422 10.11 15.54 -2.76
N LEU A 423 9.89 15.17 -4.01
CA LEU A 423 8.55 15.02 -4.59
C LEU A 423 7.75 13.92 -3.87
N LEU A 424 8.35 12.77 -3.58
CA LEU A 424 7.70 11.70 -2.81
C LEU A 424 7.37 12.13 -1.38
N GLN A 425 8.30 12.82 -0.72
CA GLN A 425 8.16 13.28 0.66
C GLN A 425 7.17 14.43 0.81
N PHE A 426 6.79 15.09 -0.27
CA PHE A 426 5.88 16.23 -0.26
C PHE A 426 4.43 15.85 0.08
N TYR A 427 3.99 14.65 -0.25
CA TYR A 427 2.58 14.24 -0.16
C TYR A 427 1.98 14.40 1.25
N TYR A 428 2.50 13.70 2.25
CA TYR A 428 1.92 13.71 3.60
C TYR A 428 1.95 15.07 4.29
N PRO A 429 3.07 15.81 4.29
CA PRO A 429 3.12 17.15 4.86
C PRO A 429 2.19 18.12 4.14
N SER A 430 2.12 18.07 2.81
CA SER A 430 1.28 18.98 2.02
C SER A 430 -0.21 18.79 2.32
N VAL A 431 -0.68 17.53 2.44
CA VAL A 431 -2.08 17.24 2.84
C VAL A 431 -2.35 17.74 4.26
N ALA A 432 -1.45 17.48 5.20
CA ALA A 432 -1.62 17.91 6.60
C ALA A 432 -1.66 19.45 6.71
N VAL A 433 -0.75 20.14 6.03
CA VAL A 433 -0.67 21.61 6.02
C VAL A 433 -1.90 22.22 5.34
N SER A 434 -2.31 21.71 4.17
CA SER A 434 -3.50 22.22 3.46
C SER A 434 -4.77 22.07 4.29
N LEU A 435 -4.96 20.91 4.96
CA LEU A 435 -6.12 20.68 5.81
C LEU A 435 -6.13 21.64 7.02
N LEU A 436 -4.98 21.80 7.69
CA LEU A 436 -4.87 22.68 8.85
C LEU A 436 -5.09 24.16 8.46
N LEU A 437 -4.39 24.64 7.43
CA LEU A 437 -4.47 26.03 6.98
C LEU A 437 -5.83 26.36 6.39
N GLY A 438 -6.45 25.47 5.61
CA GLY A 438 -7.79 25.67 5.07
C GLY A 438 -8.85 25.81 6.18
N ASN A 439 -8.78 24.98 7.22
CA ASN A 439 -9.67 25.10 8.37
C ASN A 439 -9.38 26.37 9.19
N LEU A 440 -8.13 26.80 9.30
CA LEU A 440 -7.76 28.04 9.98
C LEU A 440 -8.31 29.28 9.25
N ALA A 441 -8.17 29.35 7.93
CA ALA A 441 -8.73 30.45 7.12
C ALA A 441 -10.27 30.50 7.23
N THR A 442 -10.91 29.35 7.22
CA THR A 442 -12.37 29.25 7.43
C THR A 442 -12.78 29.72 8.83
N ALA A 443 -12.03 29.30 9.86
CA ALA A 443 -12.27 29.72 11.25
C ALA A 443 -12.09 31.22 11.42
N LEU A 444 -11.08 31.83 10.81
CA LEU A 444 -10.85 33.27 10.85
C LEU A 444 -12.12 34.03 10.41
N TYR A 445 -12.67 33.66 9.24
CA TYR A 445 -13.88 34.32 8.76
C TYR A 445 -15.10 34.05 9.65
N LEU A 446 -15.38 32.78 9.93
CA LEU A 446 -16.61 32.40 10.65
C LEU A 446 -16.67 32.93 12.09
N LEU A 447 -15.52 33.17 12.72
CA LEU A 447 -15.44 33.72 14.08
C LEU A 447 -15.34 35.25 14.14
N THR A 448 -14.77 35.88 13.12
CA THR A 448 -14.45 37.32 13.19
C THR A 448 -15.15 38.15 12.12
N GLY A 449 -15.77 37.53 11.11
CA GLY A 449 -16.29 38.23 9.92
C GLY A 449 -15.22 38.77 8.98
N VAL A 450 -13.93 38.55 9.30
CA VAL A 450 -12.81 39.10 8.50
C VAL A 450 -12.56 38.19 7.30
N GLY A 451 -12.98 38.62 6.11
CA GLY A 451 -12.75 37.90 4.85
C GLY A 451 -11.29 37.89 4.44
N ALA A 452 -10.76 36.72 4.10
CA ALA A 452 -9.40 36.55 3.59
C ALA A 452 -9.18 37.17 2.19
N ALA A 453 -10.25 37.36 1.42
CA ALA A 453 -10.23 37.98 0.09
C ALA A 453 -11.62 38.51 -0.26
N GLN A 454 -11.69 39.55 -1.07
CA GLN A 454 -12.93 40.04 -1.67
C GLN A 454 -13.06 39.45 -3.07
N LEU A 455 -13.88 38.45 -3.22
CA LEU A 455 -14.00 37.67 -4.46
C LEU A 455 -15.46 37.63 -4.92
N ASP A 456 -15.67 37.78 -6.22
CA ASP A 456 -16.94 37.38 -6.83
C ASP A 456 -17.07 35.84 -6.74
N VAL A 457 -18.10 35.40 -6.03
CA VAL A 457 -18.35 33.99 -5.74
C VAL A 457 -18.62 33.19 -7.02
N THR A 458 -19.26 33.79 -8.01
CA THR A 458 -19.58 33.15 -9.29
C THR A 458 -18.31 32.89 -10.08
N VAL A 459 -17.47 33.93 -10.23
CA VAL A 459 -16.17 33.82 -10.92
C VAL A 459 -15.25 32.86 -10.19
N TRP A 460 -15.17 32.96 -8.84
CA TRP A 460 -14.38 32.02 -8.03
C TRP A 460 -14.83 30.57 -8.25
N SER A 461 -16.12 30.32 -8.18
CA SER A 461 -16.69 28.96 -8.34
C SER A 461 -16.42 28.41 -9.75
N ALA A 462 -16.54 29.24 -10.78
CA ALA A 462 -16.26 28.85 -12.16
C ALA A 462 -14.77 28.51 -12.37
N LEU A 463 -13.86 29.37 -11.89
CA LEU A 463 -12.43 29.15 -12.02
C LEU A 463 -11.94 27.98 -11.18
N TRP A 464 -12.34 27.90 -9.91
CA TRP A 464 -11.99 26.79 -9.04
C TRP A 464 -12.58 25.47 -9.56
N GLY A 465 -13.84 25.45 -9.97
CA GLY A 465 -14.50 24.31 -10.57
C GLY A 465 -13.80 23.85 -11.87
N SER A 466 -13.32 24.80 -12.71
CA SER A 466 -12.56 24.44 -13.91
C SER A 466 -11.22 23.75 -13.57
N THR A 467 -10.53 24.17 -12.50
CA THR A 467 -9.31 23.48 -12.05
C THR A 467 -9.57 22.05 -11.59
N ILE A 468 -10.66 21.85 -10.84
CA ILE A 468 -11.07 20.52 -10.35
C ILE A 468 -11.52 19.63 -11.52
N GLY A 469 -12.31 20.18 -12.47
CA GLY A 469 -12.74 19.46 -13.67
C GLY A 469 -11.56 19.04 -14.54
N ALA A 470 -10.64 19.95 -14.84
CA ALA A 470 -9.44 19.65 -15.61
C ALA A 470 -8.56 18.59 -14.93
N TRP A 471 -8.41 18.68 -13.60
CA TRP A 471 -7.70 17.65 -12.82
C TRP A 471 -8.42 16.31 -12.89
N PHE A 472 -9.73 16.28 -12.77
CA PHE A 472 -10.51 15.02 -12.81
C PHE A 472 -10.42 14.35 -14.18
N VAL A 473 -10.46 15.11 -15.28
CA VAL A 473 -10.25 14.59 -16.65
C VAL A 473 -8.84 13.98 -16.77
N LEU A 474 -7.82 14.69 -16.29
CA LEU A 474 -6.45 14.17 -16.26
C LEU A 474 -6.37 12.89 -15.38
N TRP A 475 -6.99 12.89 -14.21
CA TRP A 475 -7.06 11.72 -13.31
C TRP A 475 -7.67 10.50 -14.00
N LEU A 476 -8.79 10.64 -14.67
CA LEU A 476 -9.41 9.56 -15.45
C LEU A 476 -8.49 9.05 -16.54
N TRP A 477 -7.75 9.94 -17.19
CA TRP A 477 -6.79 9.55 -18.23
C TRP A 477 -5.57 8.81 -17.63
N LEU A 478 -5.09 9.21 -16.45
CA LEU A 478 -3.94 8.58 -15.76
C LEU A 478 -4.21 7.14 -15.32
N ARG A 479 -5.45 6.71 -15.23
CA ARG A 479 -5.81 5.31 -14.89
C ARG A 479 -5.24 4.29 -15.86
N ARG A 480 -4.87 4.68 -17.07
CA ARG A 480 -4.15 3.81 -18.02
C ARG A 480 -2.80 3.29 -17.53
N PHE A 481 -2.20 3.97 -16.56
CA PHE A 481 -0.97 3.51 -15.92
C PHE A 481 -1.22 2.36 -14.95
N ASN A 482 -2.44 2.19 -14.45
CA ASN A 482 -2.78 1.12 -13.51
C ASN A 482 -2.45 -0.24 -14.11
N ILE A 483 -2.00 -1.16 -13.26
CA ILE A 483 -1.38 -2.41 -13.72
C ILE A 483 -2.45 -3.38 -14.25
N ALA A 484 -3.47 -3.66 -13.42
CA ALA A 484 -4.49 -4.65 -13.77
C ALA A 484 -5.69 -4.02 -14.51
N PRO A 485 -6.39 -4.79 -15.39
CA PRO A 485 -7.57 -4.30 -16.09
C PRO A 485 -8.65 -3.75 -15.15
N HIS A 486 -8.98 -4.47 -14.07
CA HIS A 486 -9.99 -4.03 -13.10
C HIS A 486 -9.60 -2.73 -12.37
N GLU A 487 -8.31 -2.46 -12.19
CA GLU A 487 -7.82 -1.19 -11.65
C GLU A 487 -8.05 -0.02 -12.62
N ARG A 488 -7.97 -0.28 -13.93
CA ARG A 488 -8.23 0.72 -14.98
C ARG A 488 -9.72 1.05 -15.13
N GLU A 489 -10.59 0.11 -14.80
CA GLU A 489 -12.04 0.29 -14.79
C GLU A 489 -12.53 1.05 -13.55
N GLU A 490 -11.82 0.97 -12.45
CA GLU A 490 -12.16 1.63 -11.18
C GLU A 490 -11.94 3.15 -11.28
N ILE A 491 -12.97 3.97 -11.00
CA ILE A 491 -12.86 5.45 -11.03
C ILE A 491 -11.94 5.97 -9.91
N GLY A 492 -11.86 5.24 -8.82
CA GLY A 492 -10.96 5.58 -7.71
C GLY A 492 -11.61 6.40 -6.59
N LEU A 493 -12.91 6.66 -6.65
CA LEU A 493 -13.61 7.51 -5.67
C LEU A 493 -13.51 6.98 -4.24
N VAL A 494 -13.55 5.66 -4.05
CA VAL A 494 -13.43 5.05 -2.70
C VAL A 494 -12.05 5.30 -2.11
N GLY A 495 -10.99 5.19 -2.92
CA GLY A 495 -9.64 5.51 -2.50
C GLY A 495 -9.44 7.00 -2.19
N MET A 496 -10.04 7.90 -2.98
CA MET A 496 -10.04 9.34 -2.72
C MET A 496 -10.77 9.69 -1.42
N ALA A 497 -11.95 9.12 -1.20
CA ALA A 497 -12.71 9.31 0.03
C ALA A 497 -11.92 8.81 1.25
N LEU A 498 -11.30 7.63 1.15
CA LEU A 498 -10.45 7.09 2.23
C LEU A 498 -9.24 7.98 2.50
N ALA A 499 -8.59 8.55 1.46
CA ALA A 499 -7.51 9.52 1.62
C ALA A 499 -7.97 10.79 2.34
N LEU A 500 -9.14 11.33 1.96
CA LEU A 500 -9.74 12.49 2.61
C LEU A 500 -10.03 12.23 4.09
N PHE A 501 -10.60 11.08 4.42
CA PHE A 501 -10.87 10.68 5.80
C PHE A 501 -9.59 10.47 6.62
N THR A 502 -8.44 10.30 5.98
CA THR A 502 -7.16 10.13 6.68
C THR A 502 -6.49 11.47 7.05
N GLY A 503 -6.99 12.58 6.55
CA GLY A 503 -6.44 13.92 6.79
C GLY A 503 -6.16 14.23 8.28
N PRO A 504 -7.09 14.02 9.23
CA PRO A 504 -6.84 14.24 10.67
C PRO A 504 -5.66 13.41 11.22
N VAL A 505 -5.45 12.21 10.68
CA VAL A 505 -4.35 11.33 11.08
C VAL A 505 -3.00 11.89 10.58
N TYR A 506 -2.97 12.47 9.36
CA TYR A 506 -1.77 13.10 8.81
C TYR A 506 -1.40 14.36 9.59
N VAL A 507 -2.37 15.19 9.98
CA VAL A 507 -2.13 16.35 10.84
C VAL A 507 -1.53 15.90 12.19
N ALA A 508 -2.12 14.90 12.83
CA ALA A 508 -1.61 14.38 14.10
C ALA A 508 -0.19 13.77 13.96
N ALA A 509 0.13 13.14 12.83
CA ALA A 509 1.45 12.61 12.53
C ALA A 509 2.48 13.73 12.34
N ALA A 510 2.14 14.78 11.58
CA ALA A 510 3.01 15.93 11.34
C ALA A 510 3.30 16.71 12.64
N VAL A 511 2.26 17.00 13.43
CA VAL A 511 2.43 17.64 14.75
C VAL A 511 3.26 16.78 15.69
N GLY A 512 3.03 15.45 15.70
CA GLY A 512 3.82 14.52 16.50
C GLY A 512 5.32 14.56 16.14
N ALA A 513 5.65 14.60 14.85
CA ALA A 513 7.01 14.69 14.35
C ALA A 513 7.68 16.03 14.73
N LEU A 514 6.96 17.16 14.57
CA LEU A 514 7.44 18.49 14.99
C LEU A 514 7.73 18.53 16.49
N LEU A 515 6.89 17.91 17.31
CA LEU A 515 7.08 17.77 18.76
C LEU A 515 8.08 16.66 19.13
N ARG A 516 8.75 16.05 18.15
CA ARG A 516 9.74 14.95 18.32
C ARG A 516 9.21 13.77 19.14
N ARG A 517 7.90 13.50 19.09
CA ARG A 517 7.28 12.35 19.76
C ARG A 517 7.66 11.06 19.03
N LYS A 518 8.31 10.14 19.71
CA LYS A 518 8.63 8.82 19.15
C LYS A 518 7.35 8.00 18.98
N LEU A 519 7.11 7.50 17.78
CA LEU A 519 6.04 6.54 17.50
C LEU A 519 6.57 5.12 17.75
N ALA A 520 5.81 4.33 18.50
CA ALA A 520 6.07 2.91 18.62
C ALA A 520 5.64 2.19 17.32
N PHE A 521 6.43 1.22 16.90
CA PHE A 521 6.06 0.34 15.80
C PHE A 521 4.92 -0.58 16.25
N VAL A 522 3.78 -0.48 15.60
CA VAL A 522 2.62 -1.35 15.85
C VAL A 522 2.51 -2.30 14.66
N VAL A 523 2.64 -3.60 14.91
CA VAL A 523 2.41 -4.65 13.90
C VAL A 523 0.91 -4.66 13.58
N THR A 524 0.57 -4.56 12.31
CA THR A 524 -0.82 -4.66 11.82
C THR A 524 -1.32 -6.09 12.05
N ALA A 525 -2.47 -6.26 12.69
CA ALA A 525 -3.08 -7.57 12.89
C ALA A 525 -3.47 -8.20 11.54
N LYS A 526 -3.19 -9.50 11.38
CA LYS A 526 -3.38 -10.23 10.12
C LYS A 526 -4.28 -11.44 10.30
N GLY A 527 -4.86 -11.91 9.21
CA GLY A 527 -5.66 -13.13 9.19
C GLY A 527 -6.90 -13.07 10.08
N LYS A 528 -7.05 -14.04 11.00
CA LYS A 528 -8.20 -14.14 11.92
C LYS A 528 -8.07 -13.23 13.16
N LEU A 529 -6.86 -12.75 13.48
CA LEU A 529 -6.61 -11.81 14.58
C LEU A 529 -6.96 -10.39 14.10
N ARG A 530 -8.23 -10.14 13.85
CA ARG A 530 -8.68 -8.79 13.44
C ARG A 530 -8.67 -7.86 14.64
N THR A 531 -8.09 -6.68 14.45
CA THR A 531 -8.26 -5.59 15.42
C THR A 531 -9.75 -5.25 15.50
N THR A 532 -10.34 -5.41 16.68
CA THR A 532 -11.72 -4.97 16.94
C THR A 532 -11.77 -3.45 16.88
N GLU A 533 -12.61 -2.92 16.02
CA GLU A 533 -12.84 -1.48 15.95
C GLU A 533 -13.50 -1.01 17.24
N SER A 534 -12.90 0.00 17.85
CA SER A 534 -13.47 0.69 18.99
C SER A 534 -13.85 2.12 18.61
N LEU A 535 -14.76 2.73 19.33
CA LEU A 535 -15.08 4.16 19.16
C LEU A 535 -13.83 5.04 19.33
N GLY A 536 -12.86 4.60 20.15
CA GLY A 536 -11.58 5.27 20.33
C GLY A 536 -10.70 5.36 19.06
N THR A 537 -10.93 4.50 18.07
CA THR A 537 -10.27 4.57 16.75
C THR A 537 -10.51 5.92 16.08
N PHE A 538 -11.69 6.51 16.28
CA PHE A 538 -12.14 7.72 15.60
C PHE A 538 -12.01 9.00 16.44
N ARG A 539 -11.26 8.98 17.56
CA ARG A 539 -11.12 10.14 18.45
C ARG A 539 -10.67 11.43 17.76
N LEU A 540 -9.77 11.34 16.79
CA LEU A 540 -9.33 12.49 15.99
C LEU A 540 -10.45 13.01 15.09
N HIS A 541 -11.22 12.11 14.52
CA HIS A 541 -12.37 12.45 13.68
C HIS A 541 -13.47 13.14 14.48
N TYR A 542 -13.75 12.69 15.71
CA TYR A 542 -14.70 13.37 16.60
C TYR A 542 -14.21 14.75 17.01
N ALA A 543 -12.91 14.94 17.25
CA ALA A 543 -12.35 16.25 17.56
C ALA A 543 -12.51 17.22 16.37
N TRP A 544 -12.26 16.76 15.13
CA TRP A 544 -12.48 17.54 13.92
C TRP A 544 -13.97 17.84 13.67
N ALA A 545 -14.85 16.88 13.90
CA ALA A 545 -16.30 17.07 13.79
C ALA A 545 -16.82 18.08 14.82
N ALA A 546 -16.36 17.98 16.08
CA ALA A 546 -16.74 18.94 17.14
C ALA A 546 -16.23 20.35 16.83
N PHE A 547 -14.99 20.49 16.34
CA PHE A 547 -14.45 21.77 15.90
C PHE A 547 -15.30 22.37 14.76
N ALA A 548 -15.63 21.58 13.74
CA ALA A 548 -16.43 22.03 12.60
C ALA A 548 -17.87 22.41 13.02
N ALA A 549 -18.48 21.63 13.91
CA ALA A 549 -19.81 21.93 14.45
C ALA A 549 -19.80 23.24 15.27
N ALA A 550 -18.76 23.46 16.09
CA ALA A 550 -18.60 24.69 16.85
C ALA A 550 -18.43 25.93 15.92
N LEU A 551 -17.61 25.81 14.86
CA LEU A 551 -17.46 26.88 13.86
C LEU A 551 -18.78 27.17 13.15
N LEU A 552 -19.49 26.14 12.75
CA LEU A 552 -20.78 26.28 12.06
C LEU A 552 -21.80 26.93 12.98
N GLY A 553 -21.89 26.50 14.23
CA GLY A 553 -22.77 27.12 15.25
C GLY A 553 -22.41 28.58 15.51
N ALA A 554 -21.14 28.90 15.70
CA ALA A 554 -20.66 30.27 15.89
C ALA A 554 -21.03 31.18 14.70
N SER A 555 -20.94 30.68 13.45
CA SER A 555 -21.25 31.46 12.25
C SER A 555 -22.72 31.90 12.19
N PHE A 556 -23.64 31.14 12.79
CA PHE A 556 -25.07 31.53 12.88
C PHE A 556 -25.31 32.50 14.04
N VAL A 557 -24.59 32.35 15.15
CA VAL A 557 -24.74 33.23 16.32
C VAL A 557 -24.15 34.62 16.05
N LEU A 558 -23.02 34.66 15.32
CA LEU A 558 -22.30 35.90 14.98
C LEU A 558 -22.82 36.56 13.71
N ASP A 559 -23.80 35.98 13.03
CA ASP A 559 -24.45 36.47 11.81
C ASP A 559 -23.44 36.75 10.65
N HIS A 560 -22.41 35.92 10.55
CA HIS A 560 -21.47 36.00 9.43
C HIS A 560 -21.99 35.18 8.25
N ASP A 561 -22.70 35.84 7.33
CA ASP A 561 -23.62 35.22 6.36
C ASP A 561 -23.07 34.96 4.94
N VAL A 562 -21.85 34.48 4.80
CA VAL A 562 -21.40 33.97 3.50
C VAL A 562 -21.63 32.45 3.43
N ALA A 563 -22.77 32.05 2.85
CA ALA A 563 -23.18 30.63 2.74
C ALA A 563 -22.08 29.73 2.13
N LEU A 564 -21.31 30.24 1.15
CA LEU A 564 -20.23 29.48 0.52
C LEU A 564 -19.15 29.07 1.53
N LEU A 565 -18.80 29.92 2.50
CA LEU A 565 -17.78 29.60 3.49
C LEU A 565 -18.26 28.58 4.54
N ARG A 566 -19.57 28.44 4.75
CA ARG A 566 -20.18 27.39 5.59
C ARG A 566 -20.05 25.99 4.97
N VAL A 567 -19.81 25.88 3.65
CA VAL A 567 -19.57 24.57 3.00
C VAL A 567 -18.35 23.88 3.57
N TRP A 568 -17.28 24.60 3.91
CA TRP A 568 -16.03 24.00 4.40
C TRP A 568 -16.16 23.30 5.76
N PRO A 569 -16.76 23.93 6.81
CA PRO A 569 -17.00 23.20 8.05
C PRO A 569 -18.01 22.06 7.89
N VAL A 570 -18.99 22.17 6.96
CA VAL A 570 -19.87 21.03 6.64
C VAL A 570 -19.08 19.87 6.05
N LEU A 571 -18.17 20.12 5.11
CA LEU A 571 -17.29 19.08 4.57
C LEU A 571 -16.37 18.50 5.66
N THR A 572 -15.82 19.35 6.54
CA THR A 572 -15.00 18.90 7.68
C THR A 572 -15.80 18.05 8.65
N LEU A 573 -17.06 18.43 8.94
CA LEU A 573 -17.99 17.65 9.75
C LEU A 573 -18.28 16.28 9.12
N LEU A 574 -18.57 16.25 7.83
CA LEU A 574 -18.82 15.01 7.09
C LEU A 574 -17.58 14.10 7.10
N THR A 575 -16.39 14.64 6.86
CA THR A 575 -15.15 13.83 6.91
C THR A 575 -14.84 13.30 8.32
N GLY A 576 -15.30 14.00 9.37
CA GLY A 576 -15.19 13.54 10.75
C GLY A 576 -16.23 12.48 11.14
N LEU A 577 -17.45 12.54 10.60
CA LEU A 577 -18.56 11.64 11.00
C LEU A 577 -18.73 10.42 10.09
N LEU A 578 -18.44 10.54 8.79
CA LEU A 578 -18.64 9.43 7.86
C LEU A 578 -17.80 8.17 8.18
N PRO A 579 -16.51 8.24 8.57
CA PRO A 579 -15.75 7.05 8.91
C PRO A 579 -16.36 6.22 10.05
N PRO A 580 -16.73 6.78 11.23
CA PRO A 580 -17.38 6.01 12.27
C PRO A 580 -18.77 5.50 11.86
N LEU A 581 -19.53 6.26 11.06
CA LEU A 581 -20.84 5.82 10.55
C LEU A 581 -20.70 4.63 9.59
N ILE A 582 -19.73 4.67 8.68
CA ILE A 582 -19.41 3.54 7.77
C ILE A 582 -18.98 2.31 8.59
N ALA A 583 -18.18 2.49 9.64
CA ALA A 583 -17.73 1.41 10.51
C ALA A 583 -18.92 0.75 11.23
N ILE A 584 -19.81 1.55 11.81
CA ILE A 584 -21.03 1.07 12.48
C ILE A 584 -21.93 0.34 11.48
N GLY A 585 -22.21 0.94 10.31
CA GLY A 585 -23.03 0.33 9.27
C GLY A 585 -22.48 -1.01 8.78
N SER A 586 -21.16 -1.10 8.61
CA SER A 586 -20.48 -2.33 8.23
C SER A 586 -20.56 -3.41 9.31
N GLY A 587 -20.46 -3.02 10.59
CA GLY A 587 -20.61 -3.91 11.74
C GLY A 587 -22.02 -4.46 11.88
N LEU A 588 -23.04 -3.62 11.70
CA LEU A 588 -24.45 -4.02 11.70
C LEU A 588 -24.77 -4.97 10.53
N ALA A 589 -24.26 -4.68 9.33
CA ALA A 589 -24.43 -5.54 8.17
C ALA A 589 -23.78 -6.91 8.37
N ALA A 590 -22.61 -6.97 9.01
CA ALA A 590 -21.93 -8.22 9.32
C ALA A 590 -22.71 -9.09 10.34
N ARG A 591 -23.35 -8.46 11.32
CA ARG A 591 -24.20 -9.16 12.32
C ARG A 591 -25.50 -9.73 11.71
N ARG A 592 -26.05 -9.10 10.66
CA ARG A 592 -27.26 -9.54 9.96
C ARG A 592 -27.01 -10.57 8.88
N ALA A 593 -25.76 -10.76 8.45
CA ALA A 593 -25.42 -11.80 7.49
C ALA A 593 -25.65 -13.19 8.11
N PRO A 594 -26.36 -14.12 7.43
CA PRO A 594 -26.55 -15.48 7.93
C PRO A 594 -25.20 -16.12 8.21
N ASP A 595 -25.08 -16.78 9.38
CA ASP A 595 -23.85 -17.52 9.73
C ASP A 595 -23.59 -18.59 8.67
N PRO A 596 -22.51 -18.49 7.89
CA PRO A 596 -22.19 -19.50 6.86
C PRO A 596 -21.90 -20.87 7.45
N GLY A 597 -21.63 -20.97 8.78
CA GLY A 597 -21.51 -22.23 9.52
C GLY A 597 -22.84 -22.84 9.96
N GLY A 598 -23.91 -22.03 10.06
CA GLY A 598 -25.23 -22.49 10.51
C GLY A 598 -25.92 -23.44 9.53
N ALA A 599 -25.67 -23.29 8.23
CA ALA A 599 -26.19 -24.18 7.20
C ALA A 599 -25.55 -25.60 7.27
N HIS A 600 -24.26 -25.68 7.60
CA HIS A 600 -23.56 -26.95 7.78
C HIS A 600 -23.93 -27.65 9.11
N ARG A 601 -24.24 -26.91 10.17
CA ARG A 601 -24.71 -27.49 11.44
C ARG A 601 -26.14 -27.99 11.33
N ARG A 602 -27.06 -27.26 10.65
CA ARG A 602 -28.43 -27.74 10.40
C ARG A 602 -28.47 -28.94 9.47
N GLY A 603 -27.57 -29.05 8.49
CA GLY A 603 -27.44 -30.22 7.63
C GLY A 603 -26.90 -31.45 8.37
N ARG A 604 -25.98 -31.31 9.32
CA ARG A 604 -25.49 -32.38 10.19
C ARG A 604 -26.55 -32.85 11.19
N HIS A 605 -27.24 -31.94 11.87
CA HIS A 605 -28.33 -32.28 12.80
C HIS A 605 -29.51 -32.98 12.11
N ARG A 606 -29.87 -32.62 10.85
CA ARG A 606 -30.88 -33.33 10.08
C ARG A 606 -30.39 -34.71 9.61
N ARG A 607 -29.11 -34.89 9.29
CA ARG A 607 -28.56 -36.21 8.96
C ARG A 607 -28.42 -37.11 10.19
N ASP A 608 -28.06 -36.57 11.35
CA ASP A 608 -27.95 -37.32 12.60
C ASP A 608 -29.34 -37.70 13.17
N THR A 609 -30.38 -36.88 13.00
CA THR A 609 -31.76 -37.25 13.35
C THR A 609 -32.36 -38.26 12.38
N ALA A 610 -32.07 -38.19 11.08
CA ALA A 610 -32.48 -39.22 10.12
C ALA A 610 -31.76 -40.55 10.34
N ALA A 611 -30.46 -40.53 10.71
CA ALA A 611 -29.68 -41.71 11.05
C ALA A 611 -30.12 -42.35 12.40
N ARG A 612 -30.62 -41.57 13.37
CA ARG A 612 -31.20 -42.08 14.61
C ARG A 612 -32.60 -42.65 14.39
N ALA A 613 -33.45 -42.06 13.55
CA ALA A 613 -34.77 -42.61 13.22
C ALA A 613 -34.68 -43.92 12.45
N GLY A 614 -33.68 -44.11 11.56
CA GLY A 614 -33.43 -45.36 10.86
C GLY A 614 -32.89 -46.50 11.74
N ARG A 615 -32.28 -46.20 12.90
CA ARG A 615 -31.78 -47.26 13.85
C ARG A 615 -32.80 -47.71 14.88
N VAL A 616 -33.92 -47.03 15.05
CA VAL A 616 -35.00 -47.44 15.97
C VAL A 616 -35.93 -48.46 15.29
N ALA A 617 -35.96 -48.54 13.95
CA ALA A 617 -36.83 -49.45 13.22
C ALA A 617 -36.27 -50.88 13.01
N SER A 618 -35.02 -51.19 13.42
CA SER A 618 -34.37 -52.46 13.14
C SER A 618 -34.03 -53.33 14.39
N ARG A 619 -34.65 -53.07 15.54
CA ARG A 619 -34.49 -53.96 16.72
C ARG A 619 -35.75 -54.72 16.99
N ARG A 620 -36.01 -55.83 16.23
CA ARG A 620 -36.78 -56.97 16.66
C ARG A 620 -35.80 -58.06 17.15
N ARG A 621 -36.02 -58.51 18.40
CA ARG A 621 -35.26 -59.56 19.09
C ARG A 621 -35.53 -60.96 18.49
N PRO A 622 -34.54 -61.85 18.53
CA PRO A 622 -34.80 -63.25 18.80
C PRO A 622 -34.17 -63.76 20.12
N PRO A 623 -34.51 -64.96 20.59
CA PRO A 623 -34.61 -65.29 22.03
C PRO A 623 -33.31 -65.86 22.62
N ARG A 624 -33.31 -65.90 23.96
CA ARG A 624 -32.27 -66.41 24.86
C ARG A 624 -31.93 -67.87 24.66
N ALA A 625 -30.61 -68.20 24.66
CA ALA A 625 -30.09 -69.48 25.10
C ALA A 625 -29.08 -69.28 26.22
N ARG A 626 -29.25 -69.97 27.33
CA ARG A 626 -28.34 -70.13 28.47
C ARG A 626 -27.18 -71.01 28.07
N VAL A 627 -25.96 -70.77 28.57
CA VAL A 627 -25.02 -71.77 29.11
C VAL A 627 -23.86 -71.02 29.80
N THR A 628 -23.76 -71.17 31.09
CA THR A 628 -22.71 -71.53 32.06
C THR A 628 -21.26 -71.01 31.93
N ALA A 629 -20.84 -70.55 33.03
CA ALA A 629 -19.58 -70.24 33.71
C ALA A 629 -18.27 -70.92 33.22
N GLY A 630 -17.21 -70.17 33.29
CA GLY A 630 -15.81 -70.60 33.31
C GLY A 630 -14.87 -69.49 33.77
N ARG A 631 -14.30 -69.73 34.96
CA ARG A 631 -13.31 -68.87 35.64
C ARG A 631 -11.94 -68.93 34.95
N GLY A 632 -11.15 -67.90 35.06
CA GLY A 632 -9.69 -67.92 34.85
C GLY A 632 -9.06 -66.55 34.72
N ALA A 633 -8.45 -66.10 35.78
CA ALA A 633 -7.53 -64.97 35.85
C ALA A 633 -6.09 -65.45 35.62
N PRO A 634 -5.08 -64.61 35.82
CA PRO A 634 -4.57 -63.50 35.02
C PRO A 634 -3.15 -63.77 34.47
N TRP A 635 -2.45 -62.83 33.82
CA TRP A 635 -1.04 -62.50 34.00
C TRP A 635 -0.48 -61.53 32.94
N HIS A 636 0.21 -60.50 33.42
CA HIS A 636 1.23 -59.61 32.92
C HIS A 636 1.95 -59.86 31.58
N GLY A 637 2.26 -58.70 30.90
CA GLY A 637 3.24 -58.48 29.86
C GLY A 637 3.10 -57.07 29.31
#